data_1aab1ded00f67e1a5d8e71052ebf2498
#
_entry.id   1aab1ded00f67e1a5d8e71052ebf2498
#
_cell.length_a   1.000
_cell.length_b   1.000
_cell.length_c   1.000
_cell.angle_alpha   90.00
_cell.angle_beta   90.00
_cell.angle_gamma   90.00
#
_symmetry.space_group_name_H-M   'P 1'
#
loop_
_entity.id
_entity.type
_entity.pdbx_description
1 polymer ?
#
loop_
_entity_poly.entity_id
_entity_poly.type
_entity_poly.pdbx_seq_one_letter_code
_entity_poly.pdbx_strand_id
1 'polypeptide(L)'
;MLGRAGRPQFDTVGEGIIITQYSELQYYLSLLNQQLPIESQFVSRLADNLNAEIVLGTIRNRDEAVTWLGYTYLYVRMLRSPALYSVSPDYTVDDPFLEQKRADIAHSAAVLLEKAGLLRYDRRTGLFTTNELARIAAHYYLTHTSMGTYHKHLKSTSSAIELLRIFSYSDEFKHQIVRQDEKLEIGKLRERVPIPIKEGIDEPSAKINALLQTWISQLSLEGYALSADMVYVTQSASRILRALVEICVVRGYARTTRYALDLAKMTERRQWGSMTPLRQFPGVAPDLIRRLERKEFPWARLRDLEPNEMGELIGIPRAGRLLHRLVFQFPHLDLQAYFQPLTRSLLQVHLTITPDFEWDDRIHGGAQSFWLLVEDVDGEVILFYDQFVLLRRYATDEHTVSFTVELTDPLPPNYYISLLSDRWLHSEVRLPISFKHLILPDKFAPPTPLLDLQPQPLSVLGAEAASLYAFDRMNKIQTQAFHALYETDESVLLGAPVGAGKTFCAELALWRLWNTGGGRAVCILPYASMVQPRVLAWKARFPTKETVALASETSTNLRLLEQADVVVATPEQWDVLSRRWRQRRNVQSVALYIFDDLHLLSDAYVGPTYEVVGSRARFVAAQTERPTRYIGLTAPLANATDVAGWLGATQTLSFAPSARPVPMEVHIQPFNVPHFPSLMIAMAKPAYLAIMEY
;
A
#
# COMPACT_ATOMS: atom_id res chain seq x y z
N MET A 1 45.93 0.58 -13.48
CA MET A 1 47.01 -0.40 -13.66
C MET A 1 48.29 0.09 -13.02
N LEU A 2 48.84 1.25 -13.37
CA LEU A 2 50.06 1.80 -12.81
C LEU A 2 50.09 1.88 -11.27
N GLY A 3 48.99 2.18 -10.61
CA GLY A 3 48.85 2.22 -9.14
C GLY A 3 49.00 0.86 -8.43
N ARG A 4 49.22 -0.22 -9.17
CA ARG A 4 49.49 -1.56 -8.62
C ARG A 4 50.96 -1.91 -8.60
N ALA A 5 51.82 -1.13 -9.28
CA ALA A 5 53.26 -1.28 -9.29
C ALA A 5 53.93 -0.25 -8.37
N GLY A 6 55.12 -0.59 -7.82
CA GLY A 6 55.92 0.33 -7.03
C GLY A 6 55.28 0.78 -5.71
N ARG A 7 54.72 -0.13 -4.93
CA ARG A 7 54.17 0.17 -3.61
C ARG A 7 55.27 0.19 -2.56
N PRO A 8 55.44 1.27 -1.76
CA PRO A 8 56.53 1.40 -0.78
C PRO A 8 56.62 0.27 0.26
N GLN A 9 55.53 -0.48 0.44
CA GLN A 9 55.45 -1.63 1.34
C GLN A 9 56.13 -2.88 0.79
N PHE A 10 56.30 -2.96 -0.55
CA PHE A 10 56.76 -4.17 -1.24
C PHE A 10 57.95 -3.91 -2.16
N ASP A 11 58.03 -2.73 -2.79
CA ASP A 11 58.96 -2.42 -3.84
C ASP A 11 59.52 -1.00 -3.72
N THR A 12 60.80 -0.82 -4.18
CA THR A 12 61.42 0.50 -4.30
C THR A 12 61.30 1.10 -5.69
N VAL A 13 60.97 0.28 -6.71
CA VAL A 13 60.78 0.68 -8.10
C VAL A 13 59.64 -0.12 -8.68
N GLY A 14 58.77 0.51 -9.45
CA GLY A 14 57.67 -0.12 -10.17
C GLY A 14 57.78 0.19 -11.67
N GLU A 15 57.56 -0.81 -12.48
CA GLU A 15 57.54 -0.69 -13.94
C GLU A 15 56.11 -0.99 -14.44
N GLY A 16 55.52 -0.08 -15.23
CA GLY A 16 54.22 -0.24 -15.88
C GLY A 16 54.39 -0.16 -17.41
N ILE A 17 53.98 -1.22 -18.10
CA ILE A 17 54.05 -1.31 -19.55
C ILE A 17 52.63 -1.14 -20.13
N ILE A 18 52.40 -0.13 -20.98
CA ILE A 18 51.18 0.12 -21.70
C ILE A 18 51.38 -0.32 -23.16
N ILE A 19 50.65 -1.33 -23.59
CA ILE A 19 50.58 -1.79 -24.97
C ILE A 19 49.26 -1.30 -25.58
N THR A 20 49.38 -0.44 -26.60
CA THR A 20 48.18 0.22 -27.19
C THR A 20 48.40 0.46 -28.70
N GLN A 21 47.35 0.93 -29.37
CA GLN A 21 47.45 1.34 -30.78
C GLN A 21 48.17 2.68 -30.90
N TYR A 22 48.82 2.90 -32.06
CA TYR A 22 49.55 4.14 -32.31
C TYR A 22 48.63 5.38 -32.24
N SER A 23 47.40 5.25 -32.67
CA SER A 23 46.36 6.30 -32.56
C SER A 23 46.08 6.78 -31.14
N GLU A 24 46.28 5.92 -30.14
CA GLU A 24 46.02 6.19 -28.72
C GLU A 24 47.26 6.69 -27.96
N LEU A 25 48.41 6.68 -28.62
CA LEU A 25 49.68 7.05 -27.97
C LEU A 25 49.64 8.46 -27.37
N GLN A 26 49.15 9.42 -28.13
CA GLN A 26 49.07 10.82 -27.71
C GLN A 26 48.10 11.01 -26.51
N TYR A 27 47.04 10.25 -26.48
CA TYR A 27 46.11 10.24 -25.34
C TYR A 27 46.78 9.78 -24.04
N TYR A 28 47.50 8.67 -24.08
CA TYR A 28 48.20 8.16 -22.89
C TYR A 28 49.34 9.05 -22.45
N LEU A 29 50.09 9.65 -23.40
CA LEU A 29 51.13 10.65 -23.07
C LEU A 29 50.52 11.89 -22.39
N SER A 30 49.39 12.39 -22.88
CA SER A 30 48.70 13.53 -22.31
C SER A 30 48.13 13.21 -20.93
N LEU A 31 47.63 11.98 -20.72
CA LEU A 31 47.16 11.51 -19.43
C LEU A 31 48.28 11.44 -18.38
N LEU A 32 49.42 10.87 -18.76
CA LEU A 32 50.62 10.75 -17.88
C LEU A 32 51.21 12.11 -17.52
N ASN A 33 51.13 13.08 -18.42
CA ASN A 33 51.62 14.44 -18.22
C ASN A 33 50.58 15.39 -17.56
N GLN A 34 49.46 14.87 -17.08
CA GLN A 34 48.38 15.62 -16.44
C GLN A 34 47.79 16.77 -17.33
N GLN A 35 47.79 16.59 -18.64
CA GLN A 35 47.30 17.59 -19.58
C GLN A 35 45.80 17.48 -19.83
N LEU A 36 45.16 16.34 -19.48
CA LEU A 36 43.77 16.10 -19.68
C LEU A 36 42.95 16.50 -18.43
N PRO A 37 41.99 17.42 -18.53
CA PRO A 37 41.07 17.71 -17.43
C PRO A 37 40.14 16.54 -17.18
N ILE A 38 39.74 16.39 -15.94
CA ILE A 38 38.69 15.42 -15.57
C ILE A 38 37.33 16.03 -15.98
N GLU A 39 36.60 15.34 -16.84
CA GLU A 39 35.27 15.73 -17.28
C GLU A 39 34.15 14.91 -16.59
N SER A 40 33.00 15.53 -16.39
CA SER A 40 31.88 14.88 -15.75
C SER A 40 31.16 13.93 -16.73
N GLN A 41 30.90 12.71 -16.29
CA GLN A 41 30.09 11.71 -17.00
C GLN A 41 28.65 11.66 -16.44
N PHE A 42 28.30 12.60 -15.59
CA PHE A 42 27.04 12.56 -14.82
C PHE A 42 25.79 12.63 -15.69
N VAL A 43 25.85 13.33 -16.83
CA VAL A 43 24.72 13.45 -17.77
C VAL A 43 24.18 12.09 -18.20
N SER A 44 25.06 11.11 -18.44
CA SER A 44 24.68 9.75 -18.87
C SER A 44 23.86 8.97 -17.84
N ARG A 45 23.93 9.35 -16.57
CA ARG A 45 23.25 8.72 -15.44
C ARG A 45 22.28 9.66 -14.72
N LEU A 46 22.07 10.83 -15.27
CA LEU A 46 21.30 11.89 -14.61
C LEU A 46 19.85 11.45 -14.32
N ALA A 47 19.19 10.84 -15.30
CA ALA A 47 17.80 10.39 -15.13
C ALA A 47 17.67 9.40 -13.96
N ASP A 48 18.58 8.42 -13.88
CA ASP A 48 18.56 7.39 -12.82
C ASP A 48 18.82 8.00 -11.43
N ASN A 49 19.78 8.93 -11.34
CA ASN A 49 20.08 9.62 -10.07
C ASN A 49 18.96 10.60 -9.69
N LEU A 50 18.37 11.29 -10.65
CA LEU A 50 17.22 12.16 -10.41
C LEU A 50 16.03 11.34 -9.88
N ASN A 51 15.77 10.16 -10.44
CA ASN A 51 14.74 9.26 -9.92
C ASN A 51 15.00 8.88 -8.45
N ALA A 52 16.24 8.56 -8.08
CA ALA A 52 16.59 8.23 -6.70
C ALA A 52 16.34 9.40 -5.74
N GLU A 53 16.71 10.63 -6.11
CA GLU A 53 16.51 11.82 -5.29
C GLU A 53 15.02 12.20 -5.17
N ILE A 54 14.23 11.99 -6.22
CA ILE A 54 12.78 12.20 -6.17
C ILE A 54 12.13 11.17 -5.23
N VAL A 55 12.50 9.89 -5.32
CA VAL A 55 12.00 8.82 -4.44
C VAL A 55 12.37 9.07 -2.98
N LEU A 56 13.57 9.60 -2.71
CA LEU A 56 14.01 10.00 -1.37
C LEU A 56 13.27 11.24 -0.83
N GLY A 57 12.56 11.97 -1.71
CA GLY A 57 11.87 13.21 -1.38
C GLY A 57 12.78 14.43 -1.22
N THR A 58 14.04 14.32 -1.67
CA THR A 58 14.99 15.45 -1.74
C THR A 58 14.58 16.45 -2.82
N ILE A 59 14.01 15.95 -3.93
CA ILE A 59 13.56 16.72 -5.08
C ILE A 59 12.09 16.40 -5.33
N ARG A 60 11.23 17.42 -5.41
CA ARG A 60 9.79 17.29 -5.65
C ARG A 60 9.33 17.96 -6.93
N ASN A 61 10.10 18.96 -7.37
CA ASN A 61 9.77 19.78 -8.53
C ASN A 61 11.03 20.13 -9.33
N ARG A 62 10.81 20.68 -10.50
CA ARG A 62 11.88 21.07 -11.44
C ARG A 62 12.85 22.09 -10.81
N ASP A 63 12.37 23.04 -10.03
CA ASP A 63 13.20 24.12 -9.48
C ASP A 63 14.13 23.59 -8.40
N GLU A 64 13.67 22.65 -7.58
CA GLU A 64 14.53 21.90 -6.63
C GLU A 64 15.59 21.07 -7.38
N ALA A 65 15.22 20.46 -8.54
CA ALA A 65 16.18 19.72 -9.38
C ALA A 65 17.25 20.66 -9.96
N VAL A 66 16.88 21.86 -10.39
CA VAL A 66 17.83 22.89 -10.84
C VAL A 66 18.78 23.30 -9.73
N THR A 67 18.28 23.48 -8.54
CA THR A 67 19.10 23.80 -7.35
C THR A 67 20.05 22.66 -7.02
N TRP A 68 19.57 21.42 -6.98
CA TRP A 68 20.38 20.22 -6.73
C TRP A 68 21.50 20.04 -7.76
N LEU A 69 21.20 20.26 -9.06
CA LEU A 69 22.22 20.21 -10.12
C LEU A 69 23.36 21.22 -9.88
N GLY A 70 23.09 22.36 -9.24
CA GLY A 70 24.11 23.36 -8.88
C GLY A 70 25.20 22.85 -7.92
N TYR A 71 24.97 21.75 -7.20
CA TYR A 71 25.96 21.12 -6.31
C TYR A 71 26.78 20.03 -7.00
N THR A 72 26.52 19.72 -8.27
CA THR A 72 27.22 18.65 -8.99
C THR A 72 28.52 19.13 -9.60
N TYR A 73 29.47 18.19 -9.78
CA TYR A 73 30.68 18.46 -10.53
C TYR A 73 30.39 18.77 -12.03
N LEU A 74 29.31 18.21 -12.57
CA LEU A 74 28.80 18.56 -13.88
C LEU A 74 28.62 20.08 -14.04
N TYR A 75 27.97 20.74 -13.08
CA TYR A 75 27.74 22.17 -13.12
C TYR A 75 29.05 22.95 -13.14
N VAL A 76 30.03 22.59 -12.32
CA VAL A 76 31.38 23.22 -12.31
C VAL A 76 32.04 23.08 -13.69
N ARG A 77 31.94 21.90 -14.32
CA ARG A 77 32.53 21.67 -15.64
C ARG A 77 31.77 22.41 -16.75
N MET A 78 30.46 22.48 -16.68
CA MET A 78 29.63 23.26 -17.63
C MET A 78 30.01 24.74 -17.63
N LEU A 79 30.31 25.31 -16.47
CA LEU A 79 30.79 26.71 -16.36
C LEU A 79 32.20 26.89 -16.92
N ARG A 80 33.09 25.89 -16.78
CA ARG A 80 34.49 25.98 -17.21
C ARG A 80 34.74 25.57 -18.65
N SER A 81 33.99 24.60 -19.16
CA SER A 81 34.14 24.01 -20.49
C SER A 81 32.78 23.86 -21.19
N PRO A 82 32.03 24.96 -21.41
CA PRO A 82 30.63 24.91 -21.84
C PRO A 82 30.42 24.15 -23.15
N ALA A 83 31.34 24.28 -24.11
CA ALA A 83 31.26 23.64 -25.41
C ALA A 83 31.18 22.10 -25.35
N LEU A 84 31.85 21.47 -24.38
CA LEU A 84 31.83 20.00 -24.20
C LEU A 84 30.48 19.49 -23.71
N TYR A 85 29.67 20.35 -23.12
CA TYR A 85 28.36 20.00 -22.57
C TYR A 85 27.21 20.59 -23.39
N SER A 86 27.46 20.91 -24.66
CA SER A 86 26.48 21.49 -25.59
C SER A 86 25.81 22.77 -25.03
N VAL A 87 26.61 23.60 -24.37
CA VAL A 87 26.22 24.94 -23.96
C VAL A 87 26.73 25.91 -25.03
N SER A 88 25.82 26.59 -25.73
CA SER A 88 26.22 27.56 -26.73
C SER A 88 26.79 28.85 -26.10
N PRO A 89 27.61 29.60 -26.82
CA PRO A 89 28.12 30.89 -26.35
C PRO A 89 27.03 31.88 -25.94
N ASP A 90 25.88 31.85 -26.63
CA ASP A 90 24.75 32.71 -26.34
C ASP A 90 24.17 32.47 -24.92
N TYR A 91 24.10 31.22 -24.47
CA TYR A 91 23.70 30.89 -23.09
C TYR A 91 24.59 31.51 -22.05
N THR A 92 25.90 31.60 -22.28
CA THR A 92 26.84 32.13 -21.28
C THR A 92 26.72 33.64 -21.09
N VAL A 93 26.11 34.36 -22.05
CA VAL A 93 25.86 35.79 -21.98
C VAL A 93 24.54 36.08 -21.28
N ASP A 94 23.48 35.38 -21.69
CA ASP A 94 22.10 35.59 -21.20
C ASP A 94 21.82 34.91 -19.86
N ASP A 95 22.49 33.77 -19.56
CA ASP A 95 22.33 32.95 -18.35
C ASP A 95 23.70 32.60 -17.74
N PRO A 96 24.38 33.55 -17.05
CA PRO A 96 25.72 33.34 -16.51
C PRO A 96 25.81 32.19 -15.49
N PHE A 97 24.72 31.86 -14.82
CA PHE A 97 24.64 30.77 -13.84
C PHE A 97 24.04 29.49 -14.41
N LEU A 98 23.78 29.45 -15.72
CA LEU A 98 23.20 28.30 -16.42
C LEU A 98 21.93 27.75 -15.78
N GLU A 99 21.06 28.62 -15.25
CA GLU A 99 19.80 28.20 -14.64
C GLU A 99 18.84 27.58 -15.65
N GLN A 100 18.67 28.25 -16.80
CA GLN A 100 17.84 27.76 -17.88
C GLN A 100 18.40 26.45 -18.43
N LYS A 101 19.73 26.36 -18.64
CA LYS A 101 20.36 25.12 -19.11
C LYS A 101 20.18 23.97 -18.14
N ARG A 102 20.29 24.21 -16.83
CA ARG A 102 20.01 23.21 -15.78
C ARG A 102 18.54 22.79 -15.79
N ALA A 103 17.62 23.76 -16.01
CA ALA A 103 16.20 23.47 -16.15
C ALA A 103 15.91 22.58 -17.36
N ASP A 104 16.55 22.82 -18.51
CA ASP A 104 16.41 22.02 -19.72
C ASP A 104 16.93 20.59 -19.52
N ILE A 105 18.05 20.44 -18.83
CA ILE A 105 18.64 19.13 -18.48
C ILE A 105 17.72 18.38 -17.51
N ALA A 106 17.22 19.03 -16.48
CA ALA A 106 16.27 18.44 -15.52
C ALA A 106 14.95 18.06 -16.21
N HIS A 107 14.43 18.92 -17.09
CA HIS A 107 13.24 18.65 -17.88
C HIS A 107 13.43 17.42 -18.78
N SER A 108 14.57 17.35 -19.49
CA SER A 108 14.87 16.20 -20.38
C SER A 108 14.96 14.90 -19.59
N ALA A 109 15.60 14.91 -18.42
CA ALA A 109 15.67 13.75 -17.53
C ALA A 109 14.28 13.34 -17.01
N ALA A 110 13.45 14.29 -16.60
CA ALA A 110 12.08 14.03 -16.14
C ALA A 110 11.21 13.42 -17.26
N VAL A 111 11.34 13.90 -18.50
CA VAL A 111 10.63 13.33 -19.67
C VAL A 111 11.09 11.89 -19.96
N LEU A 112 12.37 11.58 -19.79
CA LEU A 112 12.86 10.19 -19.93
C LEU A 112 12.27 9.27 -18.87
N LEU A 113 12.20 9.72 -17.61
CA LEU A 113 11.60 8.97 -16.51
C LEU A 113 10.08 8.79 -16.71
N GLU A 114 9.38 9.81 -17.20
CA GLU A 114 7.96 9.71 -17.53
C GLU A 114 7.70 8.68 -18.65
N LYS A 115 8.51 8.69 -19.71
CA LYS A 115 8.44 7.68 -20.79
C LYS A 115 8.73 6.26 -20.29
N ALA A 116 9.59 6.12 -19.30
CA ALA A 116 9.87 4.83 -18.67
C ALA A 116 8.75 4.40 -17.68
N GLY A 117 7.75 5.26 -17.44
CA GLY A 117 6.64 4.98 -16.52
C GLY A 117 7.03 5.03 -15.03
N LEU A 118 8.09 5.77 -14.68
CA LEU A 118 8.59 5.85 -13.31
C LEU A 118 8.01 7.04 -12.55
N LEU A 119 7.66 8.12 -13.25
CA LEU A 119 7.06 9.29 -12.64
C LEU A 119 5.98 9.90 -13.54
N ARG A 120 5.14 10.73 -12.95
CA ARG A 120 4.26 11.66 -13.63
C ARG A 120 4.83 13.06 -13.46
N TYR A 121 5.05 13.74 -14.58
CA TYR A 121 5.62 15.09 -14.63
C TYR A 121 4.58 16.11 -15.10
N ASP A 122 4.15 16.98 -14.20
CA ASP A 122 3.31 18.12 -14.57
C ASP A 122 4.19 19.26 -15.10
N ARG A 123 4.16 19.47 -16.42
CA ARG A 123 4.98 20.47 -17.09
C ARG A 123 4.60 21.89 -16.74
N ARG A 124 3.39 22.15 -16.30
CA ARG A 124 2.90 23.49 -15.94
C ARG A 124 3.37 23.92 -14.58
N THR A 125 3.23 23.06 -13.59
CA THR A 125 3.62 23.33 -12.20
C THR A 125 5.07 22.95 -11.90
N GLY A 126 5.67 22.09 -12.75
CA GLY A 126 7.01 21.54 -12.53
C GLY A 126 7.05 20.39 -11.52
N LEU A 127 5.92 19.94 -10.99
CA LEU A 127 5.83 18.90 -9.96
C LEU A 127 6.14 17.50 -10.49
N PHE A 128 6.80 16.71 -9.64
CA PHE A 128 7.08 15.29 -9.85
C PHE A 128 6.25 14.44 -8.90
N THR A 129 5.53 13.46 -9.45
CA THR A 129 4.81 12.46 -8.67
C THR A 129 5.37 11.08 -8.99
N THR A 130 5.93 10.41 -8.00
CA THR A 130 6.52 9.07 -8.13
C THR A 130 5.46 7.98 -8.01
N ASN A 131 5.83 6.77 -8.46
CA ASN A 131 5.06 5.55 -8.27
C ASN A 131 5.94 4.44 -7.66
N GLU A 132 5.35 3.29 -7.35
CA GLU A 132 6.07 2.15 -6.80
C GLU A 132 7.18 1.62 -7.74
N LEU A 133 7.04 1.75 -9.05
CA LEU A 133 8.07 1.33 -10.01
C LEU A 133 9.32 2.22 -9.90
N ALA A 134 9.16 3.51 -9.63
CA ALA A 134 10.27 4.42 -9.35
C ALA A 134 11.05 4.01 -8.11
N ARG A 135 10.32 3.64 -7.03
CA ARG A 135 10.91 3.11 -5.80
C ARG A 135 11.70 1.83 -6.04
N ILE A 136 11.13 0.89 -6.79
CA ILE A 136 11.80 -0.37 -7.16
C ILE A 136 13.08 -0.08 -7.96
N ALA A 137 13.01 0.80 -8.96
CA ALA A 137 14.19 1.18 -9.77
C ALA A 137 15.30 1.77 -8.90
N ALA A 138 14.97 2.70 -7.99
CA ALA A 138 15.92 3.32 -7.08
C ALA A 138 16.50 2.31 -6.08
N HIS A 139 15.67 1.45 -5.48
CA HIS A 139 16.09 0.46 -4.49
C HIS A 139 17.05 -0.59 -5.07
N TYR A 140 16.72 -1.09 -6.26
CA TYR A 140 17.51 -2.11 -6.93
C TYR A 140 18.58 -1.57 -7.88
N TYR A 141 18.82 -0.25 -7.92
CA TYR A 141 19.78 0.40 -8.82
C TYR A 141 19.60 0.01 -10.30
N LEU A 142 18.36 0.02 -10.77
CA LEU A 142 18.03 -0.24 -12.16
C LEU A 142 17.98 1.04 -12.97
N THR A 143 18.44 0.97 -14.22
CA THR A 143 18.33 2.09 -15.14
C THR A 143 16.91 2.30 -15.61
N HIS A 144 16.54 3.54 -15.91
CA HIS A 144 15.25 3.87 -16.51
C HIS A 144 15.03 3.14 -17.86
N THR A 145 16.10 2.85 -18.60
CA THR A 145 16.05 2.09 -19.84
C THR A 145 15.62 0.65 -19.59
N SER A 146 16.18 -0.02 -18.59
CA SER A 146 15.76 -1.36 -18.17
C SER A 146 14.31 -1.37 -17.73
N MET A 147 13.90 -0.39 -16.93
CA MET A 147 12.51 -0.27 -16.48
C MET A 147 11.54 -0.05 -17.66
N GLY A 148 11.92 0.75 -18.66
CA GLY A 148 11.18 0.92 -19.90
C GLY A 148 11.06 -0.38 -20.70
N THR A 149 12.13 -1.19 -20.75
CA THR A 149 12.13 -2.53 -21.36
C THR A 149 11.18 -3.47 -20.64
N TYR A 150 11.22 -3.49 -19.31
CA TYR A 150 10.30 -4.30 -18.50
C TYR A 150 8.86 -3.84 -18.64
N HIS A 151 8.64 -2.53 -18.71
CA HIS A 151 7.30 -1.99 -18.95
C HIS A 151 6.70 -2.48 -20.27
N LYS A 152 7.52 -2.55 -21.30
CA LYS A 152 7.10 -2.95 -22.66
C LYS A 152 6.89 -4.47 -22.82
N HIS A 153 7.76 -5.28 -22.21
CA HIS A 153 7.83 -6.72 -22.49
C HIS A 153 7.22 -7.62 -21.43
N LEU A 154 7.12 -7.17 -20.16
CA LEU A 154 6.59 -7.96 -19.07
C LEU A 154 5.06 -7.98 -19.11
N LYS A 155 4.48 -9.17 -19.19
CA LYS A 155 3.03 -9.42 -19.25
C LYS A 155 2.59 -10.35 -18.12
N SER A 156 1.29 -10.36 -17.81
CA SER A 156 0.68 -11.28 -16.84
C SER A 156 0.87 -12.75 -17.22
N THR A 157 1.00 -13.04 -18.51
CA THR A 157 1.17 -14.39 -19.06
C THR A 157 2.62 -14.78 -19.32
N SER A 158 3.60 -13.95 -18.89
CA SER A 158 5.01 -14.21 -19.17
C SER A 158 5.47 -15.51 -18.48
N SER A 159 6.05 -16.39 -19.30
CA SER A 159 6.63 -17.67 -18.88
C SER A 159 8.08 -17.53 -18.41
N ALA A 160 8.65 -18.59 -17.84
CA ALA A 160 10.07 -18.61 -17.46
C ALA A 160 11.02 -18.31 -18.65
N ILE A 161 10.65 -18.77 -19.87
CA ILE A 161 11.41 -18.45 -21.10
C ILE A 161 11.42 -16.94 -21.37
N GLU A 162 10.25 -16.31 -21.27
CA GLU A 162 10.12 -14.88 -21.49
C GLU A 162 10.79 -14.05 -20.40
N LEU A 163 10.75 -14.50 -19.15
CA LEU A 163 11.43 -13.83 -18.05
C LEU A 163 12.96 -13.88 -18.21
N LEU A 164 13.53 -15.01 -18.62
CA LEU A 164 14.98 -15.09 -18.94
C LEU A 164 15.36 -14.18 -20.10
N ARG A 165 14.47 -14.07 -21.10
CA ARG A 165 14.64 -13.17 -22.22
C ARG A 165 14.60 -11.70 -21.77
N ILE A 166 13.60 -11.32 -20.99
CA ILE A 166 13.44 -9.96 -20.44
C ILE A 166 14.65 -9.59 -19.56
N PHE A 167 15.13 -10.54 -18.73
CA PHE A 167 16.34 -10.36 -17.96
C PHE A 167 17.54 -10.06 -18.85
N SER A 168 17.71 -10.81 -19.95
CA SER A 168 18.84 -10.64 -20.86
C SER A 168 18.83 -9.31 -21.65
N TYR A 169 17.70 -8.62 -21.73
CA TYR A 169 17.54 -7.30 -22.35
C TYR A 169 17.83 -6.13 -21.41
N SER A 170 18.24 -6.40 -20.18
CA SER A 170 18.56 -5.34 -19.21
C SER A 170 19.73 -4.48 -19.70
N ASP A 171 19.60 -3.17 -19.60
CA ASP A 171 20.63 -2.18 -20.02
C ASP A 171 21.93 -2.33 -19.20
N GLU A 172 21.84 -2.94 -18.03
CA GLU A 172 22.96 -3.29 -17.17
C GLU A 172 23.98 -4.18 -17.90
N PHE A 173 23.55 -4.90 -18.93
CA PHE A 173 24.38 -5.80 -19.73
C PHE A 173 24.76 -5.24 -21.10
N LYS A 174 24.51 -3.99 -21.42
CA LYS A 174 24.76 -3.37 -22.73
C LYS A 174 26.21 -3.45 -23.24
N HIS A 175 27.17 -3.65 -22.35
CA HIS A 175 28.57 -3.78 -22.73
C HIS A 175 28.99 -5.23 -23.01
N GLN A 176 28.08 -6.18 -22.86
CA GLN A 176 28.34 -7.57 -23.22
C GLN A 176 28.23 -7.74 -24.73
N ILE A 177 29.30 -8.22 -25.33
CA ILE A 177 29.37 -8.51 -26.77
C ILE A 177 29.69 -10.00 -26.97
N VAL A 178 29.30 -10.55 -28.11
CA VAL A 178 29.62 -11.91 -28.51
C VAL A 178 30.91 -11.88 -29.35
N ARG A 179 31.97 -12.50 -28.88
CA ARG A 179 33.23 -12.63 -29.62
C ARG A 179 33.19 -13.86 -30.54
N GLN A 180 33.98 -13.85 -31.59
CA GLN A 180 33.99 -14.93 -32.59
C GLN A 180 34.44 -16.28 -32.01
N ASP A 181 35.43 -16.27 -31.17
CA ASP A 181 36.01 -17.43 -30.47
C ASP A 181 35.04 -18.05 -29.44
N GLU A 182 34.05 -17.29 -28.92
CA GLU A 182 33.07 -17.75 -27.94
C GLU A 182 31.87 -18.47 -28.56
N LYS A 183 31.57 -18.23 -29.85
CA LYS A 183 30.34 -18.73 -30.52
C LYS A 183 30.19 -20.24 -30.45
N LEU A 184 31.29 -20.97 -30.61
CA LEU A 184 31.24 -22.44 -30.54
C LEU A 184 30.86 -22.94 -29.16
N GLU A 185 31.44 -22.32 -28.13
CA GLU A 185 31.16 -22.68 -26.73
C GLU A 185 29.74 -22.29 -26.34
N ILE A 186 29.26 -21.09 -26.71
CA ILE A 186 27.89 -20.64 -26.51
C ILE A 186 26.89 -21.60 -27.20
N GLY A 187 27.19 -22.08 -28.41
CA GLY A 187 26.41 -23.09 -29.12
C GLY A 187 26.23 -24.38 -28.31
N LYS A 188 27.35 -24.92 -27.80
CA LYS A 188 27.35 -26.12 -26.94
C LYS A 188 26.57 -25.88 -25.63
N LEU A 189 26.67 -24.69 -25.02
CA LEU A 189 25.94 -24.36 -23.80
C LEU A 189 24.43 -24.32 -24.02
N ARG A 190 23.97 -23.75 -25.15
CA ARG A 190 22.53 -23.72 -25.52
C ARG A 190 21.88 -25.09 -25.61
N GLU A 191 22.63 -26.10 -26.03
CA GLU A 191 22.13 -27.50 -26.09
C GLU A 191 22.06 -28.16 -24.71
N ARG A 192 22.87 -27.68 -23.75
CA ARG A 192 23.00 -28.27 -22.40
C ARG A 192 22.12 -27.61 -21.36
N VAL A 193 21.65 -26.40 -21.58
CA VAL A 193 20.79 -25.68 -20.63
C VAL A 193 19.33 -26.14 -20.74
N PRO A 194 18.61 -26.20 -19.59
CA PRO A 194 17.26 -26.79 -19.57
C PRO A 194 16.20 -25.94 -20.27
N ILE A 195 16.30 -24.62 -20.26
CA ILE A 195 15.31 -23.72 -20.85
C ILE A 195 15.79 -23.26 -22.22
N PRO A 196 15.02 -23.48 -23.30
CA PRO A 196 15.43 -23.16 -24.65
C PRO A 196 15.60 -21.67 -24.86
N ILE A 197 16.70 -21.27 -25.55
CA ILE A 197 17.03 -19.89 -25.90
C ILE A 197 16.63 -19.69 -27.35
N LYS A 198 15.72 -18.72 -27.58
CA LYS A 198 15.17 -18.43 -28.94
C LYS A 198 16.03 -17.49 -29.76
N GLU A 199 16.81 -16.64 -29.10
CA GLU A 199 17.68 -15.62 -29.72
C GLU A 199 18.85 -16.27 -30.51
N GLY A 200 19.34 -15.55 -31.51
CA GLY A 200 20.48 -16.00 -32.32
C GLY A 200 21.79 -16.08 -31.52
N ILE A 201 22.71 -16.93 -31.94
CA ILE A 201 24.03 -17.08 -31.26
C ILE A 201 24.84 -15.79 -31.29
N ASP A 202 24.61 -14.94 -32.28
CA ASP A 202 25.31 -13.67 -32.46
C ASP A 202 24.75 -12.54 -31.57
N GLU A 203 23.61 -12.77 -30.92
CA GLU A 203 22.96 -11.77 -30.09
C GLU A 203 23.53 -11.79 -28.66
N PRO A 204 23.91 -10.63 -28.10
CA PRO A 204 24.32 -10.54 -26.69
C PRO A 204 23.32 -11.11 -25.69
N SER A 205 22.02 -10.96 -25.97
CA SER A 205 20.93 -11.50 -25.16
C SER A 205 20.99 -13.02 -25.04
N ALA A 206 21.30 -13.74 -26.12
CA ALA A 206 21.48 -15.18 -26.09
C ALA A 206 22.66 -15.60 -25.20
N LYS A 207 23.78 -14.87 -25.29
CA LYS A 207 24.96 -15.09 -24.44
C LYS A 207 24.63 -14.89 -22.95
N ILE A 208 23.97 -13.78 -22.59
CA ILE A 208 23.59 -13.45 -21.21
C ILE A 208 22.65 -14.52 -20.63
N ASN A 209 21.65 -14.92 -21.41
CA ASN A 209 20.71 -15.99 -21.03
C ASN A 209 21.42 -17.33 -20.84
N ALA A 210 22.30 -17.73 -21.76
CA ALA A 210 23.09 -18.94 -21.65
C ALA A 210 23.99 -18.94 -20.41
N LEU A 211 24.67 -17.82 -20.13
CA LEU A 211 25.54 -17.70 -18.95
C LEU A 211 24.77 -17.79 -17.63
N LEU A 212 23.59 -17.17 -17.53
CA LEU A 212 22.75 -17.29 -16.34
C LEU A 212 22.28 -18.75 -16.11
N GLN A 213 21.81 -19.40 -17.15
CA GLN A 213 21.39 -20.83 -17.04
C GLN A 213 22.58 -21.75 -16.76
N THR A 214 23.75 -21.47 -17.32
CA THR A 214 25.02 -22.17 -17.03
C THR A 214 25.39 -22.04 -15.54
N TRP A 215 25.23 -20.85 -14.96
CA TRP A 215 25.41 -20.62 -13.54
C TRP A 215 24.47 -21.43 -12.66
N ILE A 216 23.17 -21.42 -12.99
CA ILE A 216 22.15 -22.19 -12.24
C ILE A 216 22.43 -23.70 -12.35
N SER A 217 22.84 -24.17 -13.54
CA SER A 217 23.16 -25.57 -13.81
C SER A 217 24.50 -26.02 -13.27
N GLN A 218 25.30 -25.12 -12.71
CA GLN A 218 26.65 -25.38 -12.21
C GLN A 218 27.60 -25.99 -13.26
N LEU A 219 27.45 -25.64 -14.53
CA LEU A 219 28.30 -26.11 -15.61
C LEU A 219 29.64 -25.37 -15.60
N SER A 220 30.73 -26.09 -15.92
CA SER A 220 32.04 -25.50 -16.11
C SER A 220 32.17 -24.88 -17.50
N LEU A 221 32.83 -23.72 -17.58
CA LEU A 221 33.22 -23.05 -18.81
C LEU A 221 34.67 -23.34 -19.14
N GLU A 222 34.95 -23.49 -20.42
CA GLU A 222 36.31 -23.73 -20.94
C GLU A 222 37.05 -22.39 -21.16
N GLY A 223 36.35 -21.36 -21.67
CA GLY A 223 36.89 -20.05 -21.97
C GLY A 223 37.02 -19.13 -20.75
N TYR A 224 38.22 -18.56 -20.54
CA TYR A 224 38.45 -17.57 -19.47
C TYR A 224 37.56 -16.32 -19.63
N ALA A 225 37.39 -15.86 -20.86
CA ALA A 225 36.57 -14.68 -21.16
C ALA A 225 35.10 -14.89 -20.82
N LEU A 226 34.53 -16.04 -21.21
CA LEU A 226 33.15 -16.41 -20.84
C LEU A 226 32.98 -16.58 -19.33
N SER A 227 33.98 -17.11 -18.63
CA SER A 227 33.98 -17.22 -17.17
C SER A 227 33.93 -15.84 -16.50
N ALA A 228 34.69 -14.87 -17.00
CA ALA A 228 34.66 -13.50 -16.51
C ALA A 228 33.30 -12.82 -16.78
N ASP A 229 32.76 -13.00 -17.98
CA ASP A 229 31.46 -12.47 -18.36
C ASP A 229 30.32 -13.12 -17.54
N MET A 230 30.41 -14.43 -17.23
CA MET A 230 29.46 -15.10 -16.34
C MET A 230 29.46 -14.49 -14.94
N VAL A 231 30.64 -14.20 -14.36
CA VAL A 231 30.73 -13.52 -13.06
C VAL A 231 30.07 -12.13 -13.13
N TYR A 232 30.31 -11.38 -14.19
CA TYR A 232 29.69 -10.07 -14.38
C TYR A 232 28.16 -10.16 -14.44
N VAL A 233 27.62 -11.11 -15.20
CA VAL A 233 26.15 -11.31 -15.32
C VAL A 233 25.56 -11.73 -13.97
N THR A 234 26.19 -12.68 -13.28
CA THR A 234 25.64 -13.27 -12.05
C THR A 234 25.73 -12.33 -10.84
N GLN A 235 26.70 -11.41 -10.78
CA GLN A 235 26.74 -10.37 -9.75
C GLN A 235 25.51 -9.46 -9.75
N SER A 236 24.92 -9.21 -10.91
CA SER A 236 23.71 -8.38 -11.04
C SER A 236 22.42 -9.19 -11.10
N ALA A 237 22.50 -10.51 -11.33
CA ALA A 237 21.33 -11.33 -11.62
C ALA A 237 20.32 -11.38 -10.48
N SER A 238 20.76 -11.63 -9.25
CA SER A 238 19.85 -11.69 -8.09
C SER A 238 19.09 -10.37 -7.91
N ARG A 239 19.80 -9.26 -7.97
CA ARG A 239 19.23 -7.90 -7.84
C ARG A 239 18.17 -7.61 -8.90
N ILE A 240 18.47 -7.90 -10.16
CA ILE A 240 17.54 -7.67 -11.29
C ILE A 240 16.32 -8.58 -11.18
N LEU A 241 16.50 -9.87 -10.87
CA LEU A 241 15.41 -10.82 -10.74
C LEU A 241 14.50 -10.49 -9.56
N ARG A 242 15.06 -10.05 -8.42
CA ARG A 242 14.28 -9.57 -7.27
C ARG A 242 13.45 -8.34 -7.63
N ALA A 243 14.01 -7.41 -8.39
CA ALA A 243 13.24 -6.27 -8.90
C ALA A 243 12.09 -6.70 -9.82
N LEU A 244 12.31 -7.69 -10.70
CA LEU A 244 11.24 -8.24 -11.54
C LEU A 244 10.13 -8.87 -10.71
N VAL A 245 10.45 -9.55 -9.60
CA VAL A 245 9.44 -10.07 -8.63
C VAL A 245 8.58 -8.91 -8.11
N GLU A 246 9.18 -7.86 -7.55
CA GLU A 246 8.41 -6.74 -7.01
C GLU A 246 7.60 -6.02 -8.09
N ILE A 247 8.14 -5.86 -9.31
CA ILE A 247 7.40 -5.28 -10.43
C ILE A 247 6.15 -6.14 -10.76
N CYS A 248 6.28 -7.47 -10.77
CA CYS A 248 5.14 -8.37 -11.03
C CYS A 248 4.10 -8.27 -9.92
N VAL A 249 4.52 -8.22 -8.66
CA VAL A 249 3.63 -8.06 -7.50
C VAL A 249 2.85 -6.74 -7.59
N VAL A 250 3.54 -5.62 -7.81
CA VAL A 250 2.90 -4.29 -7.94
C VAL A 250 1.93 -4.23 -9.12
N ARG A 251 2.21 -4.96 -10.20
CA ARG A 251 1.31 -5.06 -11.37
C ARG A 251 0.18 -6.06 -11.19
N GLY A 252 0.16 -6.81 -10.10
CA GLY A 252 -0.86 -7.80 -9.83
C GLY A 252 -0.76 -9.09 -10.65
N TYR A 253 0.42 -9.44 -11.18
CA TYR A 253 0.65 -10.61 -12.03
C TYR A 253 0.98 -11.86 -11.21
N ALA A 254 -0.01 -12.61 -10.71
CA ALA A 254 0.17 -13.71 -9.78
C ALA A 254 1.07 -14.83 -10.35
N ARG A 255 0.73 -15.35 -11.52
CA ARG A 255 1.50 -16.42 -12.18
C ARG A 255 2.92 -16.03 -12.51
N THR A 256 3.11 -14.83 -13.07
CA THR A 256 4.43 -14.32 -13.44
C THR A 256 5.29 -14.02 -12.21
N THR A 257 4.69 -13.56 -11.09
CA THR A 257 5.37 -13.38 -9.81
C THR A 257 5.97 -14.68 -9.30
N ARG A 258 5.23 -15.80 -9.36
CA ARG A 258 5.75 -17.12 -8.96
C ARG A 258 6.95 -17.52 -9.80
N TYR A 259 6.85 -17.43 -11.12
CA TYR A 259 7.97 -17.75 -12.01
C TYR A 259 9.19 -16.86 -11.77
N ALA A 260 8.99 -15.55 -11.57
CA ALA A 260 10.07 -14.62 -11.29
C ALA A 260 10.74 -14.90 -9.94
N LEU A 261 9.95 -15.18 -8.89
CA LEU A 261 10.45 -15.54 -7.57
C LEU A 261 11.23 -16.86 -7.59
N ASP A 262 10.71 -17.86 -8.28
CA ASP A 262 11.42 -19.13 -8.43
C ASP A 262 12.72 -18.96 -9.20
N LEU A 263 12.74 -18.17 -10.27
CA LEU A 263 13.95 -17.88 -11.03
C LEU A 263 15.00 -17.13 -10.19
N ALA A 264 14.56 -16.19 -9.36
CA ALA A 264 15.44 -15.50 -8.40
C ALA A 264 16.07 -16.50 -7.41
N LYS A 265 15.26 -17.35 -6.79
CA LYS A 265 15.70 -18.41 -5.87
C LYS A 265 16.63 -19.42 -6.56
N MET A 266 16.29 -19.86 -7.78
CA MET A 266 17.13 -20.77 -8.58
C MET A 266 18.51 -20.17 -8.84
N THR A 267 18.57 -18.89 -9.14
CA THR A 267 19.83 -18.17 -9.38
C THR A 267 20.68 -18.04 -8.11
N GLU A 268 20.05 -17.71 -6.99
CA GLU A 268 20.73 -17.59 -5.68
C GLU A 268 21.22 -18.91 -5.13
N ARG A 269 20.42 -19.96 -5.27
CA ARG A 269 20.72 -21.33 -4.79
C ARG A 269 21.53 -22.14 -5.77
N ARG A 270 21.70 -21.68 -7.01
CA ARG A 270 22.34 -22.40 -8.10
C ARG A 270 21.74 -23.80 -8.30
N GLN A 271 20.41 -23.84 -8.36
CA GLN A 271 19.63 -25.06 -8.41
C GLN A 271 18.36 -24.86 -9.22
N TRP A 272 18.01 -25.81 -10.08
CA TRP A 272 16.73 -25.80 -10.79
C TRP A 272 15.58 -26.26 -9.90
N GLY A 273 14.39 -25.71 -10.16
CA GLY A 273 13.17 -26.10 -9.45
C GLY A 273 12.74 -27.55 -9.65
N SER A 274 13.26 -28.25 -10.68
CA SER A 274 13.05 -29.69 -10.87
C SER A 274 13.88 -30.57 -9.95
N MET A 275 14.88 -30.01 -9.25
CA MET A 275 15.75 -30.76 -8.35
C MET A 275 15.15 -30.83 -6.94
N THR A 276 15.59 -31.85 -6.15
CA THR A 276 15.12 -31.99 -4.77
C THR A 276 15.44 -30.81 -3.90
N PRO A 277 14.49 -30.35 -3.04
CA PRO A 277 14.71 -29.28 -2.07
C PRO A 277 15.89 -29.51 -1.12
N LEU A 278 16.29 -30.76 -0.90
CA LEU A 278 17.44 -31.10 -0.04
C LEU A 278 18.78 -30.53 -0.50
N ARG A 279 18.90 -30.17 -1.77
CA ARG A 279 20.11 -29.49 -2.30
C ARG A 279 20.36 -28.12 -1.66
N GLN A 280 19.33 -27.52 -1.06
CA GLN A 280 19.43 -26.21 -0.43
C GLN A 280 20.11 -26.26 0.95
N PHE A 281 20.24 -27.46 1.53
CA PHE A 281 20.91 -27.62 2.81
C PHE A 281 22.43 -27.74 2.64
N PRO A 282 23.23 -26.98 3.39
CA PRO A 282 24.67 -27.07 3.33
C PRO A 282 25.17 -28.40 3.91
N GLY A 283 26.18 -28.98 3.30
CA GLY A 283 26.88 -30.17 3.82
C GLY A 283 26.21 -31.51 3.58
N VAL A 284 25.12 -31.57 2.82
CA VAL A 284 24.49 -32.85 2.42
C VAL A 284 25.34 -33.50 1.32
N ALA A 285 25.67 -34.78 1.52
CA ALA A 285 26.51 -35.51 0.55
C ALA A 285 25.81 -35.62 -0.83
N PRO A 286 26.50 -35.25 -1.93
CA PRO A 286 25.91 -35.27 -3.27
C PRO A 286 25.40 -36.63 -3.72
N ASP A 287 26.01 -37.73 -3.21
CA ASP A 287 25.57 -39.10 -3.52
C ASP A 287 24.19 -39.42 -2.92
N LEU A 288 23.93 -38.94 -1.72
CA LEU A 288 22.64 -39.05 -1.04
C LEU A 288 21.52 -38.37 -1.85
N ILE A 289 21.80 -37.15 -2.30
CA ILE A 289 20.88 -36.36 -3.12
C ILE A 289 20.58 -37.07 -4.44
N ARG A 290 21.61 -37.51 -5.15
CA ARG A 290 21.48 -38.26 -6.42
C ARG A 290 20.67 -39.51 -6.29
N ARG A 291 20.83 -40.25 -5.20
CA ARG A 291 20.04 -41.47 -4.94
C ARG A 291 18.57 -41.17 -4.72
N LEU A 292 18.26 -40.11 -3.96
CA LEU A 292 16.88 -39.69 -3.73
C LEU A 292 16.22 -39.23 -5.05
N GLU A 293 16.94 -38.40 -5.83
CA GLU A 293 16.42 -37.91 -7.12
C GLU A 293 16.14 -39.04 -8.12
N ARG A 294 16.96 -40.10 -8.16
CA ARG A 294 16.70 -41.28 -9.01
C ARG A 294 15.47 -42.05 -8.62
N LYS A 295 14.96 -41.90 -7.39
CA LYS A 295 13.76 -42.59 -6.95
C LYS A 295 12.46 -41.88 -7.35
N GLU A 296 12.58 -40.62 -7.82
CA GLU A 296 11.43 -39.78 -8.22
C GLU A 296 10.28 -39.77 -7.20
N PHE A 297 10.64 -39.90 -5.91
CA PHE A 297 9.67 -39.90 -4.81
C PHE A 297 9.16 -38.48 -4.54
N PRO A 298 7.81 -38.28 -4.48
CA PRO A 298 7.24 -36.94 -4.29
C PRO A 298 7.72 -36.30 -2.98
N TRP A 299 8.25 -35.06 -3.08
CA TRP A 299 8.78 -34.31 -1.95
C TRP A 299 7.78 -34.20 -0.79
N ALA A 300 6.52 -33.86 -1.08
CA ALA A 300 5.48 -33.68 -0.06
C ALA A 300 5.26 -34.94 0.80
N ARG A 301 5.42 -36.13 0.20
CA ARG A 301 5.22 -37.41 0.88
C ARG A 301 6.43 -37.85 1.72
N LEU A 302 7.56 -37.19 1.61
CA LEU A 302 8.71 -37.52 2.46
C LEU A 302 8.45 -37.23 3.94
N ARG A 303 7.56 -36.30 4.26
CA ARG A 303 7.18 -35.99 5.66
C ARG A 303 6.35 -37.12 6.29
N ASP A 304 5.73 -37.97 5.48
CA ASP A 304 4.91 -39.09 5.94
C ASP A 304 5.74 -40.32 6.32
N LEU A 305 7.04 -40.34 5.97
CA LEU A 305 7.92 -41.48 6.15
C LEU A 305 8.68 -41.44 7.47
N GLU A 306 8.75 -42.60 8.14
CA GLU A 306 9.63 -42.78 9.30
C GLU A 306 11.11 -42.81 8.91
N PRO A 307 12.05 -42.50 9.84
CA PRO A 307 13.48 -42.51 9.56
C PRO A 307 14.02 -43.77 8.95
N ASN A 308 13.49 -44.94 9.31
CA ASN A 308 13.89 -46.22 8.78
C ASN A 308 13.43 -46.40 7.32
N GLU A 309 12.21 -46.02 7.03
CA GLU A 309 11.64 -46.06 5.67
C GLU A 309 12.39 -45.15 4.72
N MET A 310 12.76 -43.94 5.17
CA MET A 310 13.62 -43.03 4.40
C MET A 310 14.97 -43.66 4.09
N GLY A 311 15.54 -44.39 5.05
CA GLY A 311 16.82 -45.09 4.86
C GLY A 311 16.72 -46.22 3.83
N GLU A 312 15.65 -46.97 3.86
CA GLU A 312 15.34 -48.03 2.88
C GLU A 312 15.09 -47.46 1.47
N LEU A 313 14.33 -46.37 1.38
CA LEU A 313 14.05 -45.67 0.13
C LEU A 313 15.32 -45.35 -0.67
N ILE A 314 16.35 -44.85 -0.01
CA ILE A 314 17.62 -44.47 -0.64
C ILE A 314 18.65 -45.60 -0.65
N GLY A 315 18.37 -46.74 -0.01
CA GLY A 315 19.28 -47.89 0.13
C GLY A 315 20.47 -47.64 1.09
N ILE A 316 20.33 -46.67 2.02
CA ILE A 316 21.33 -46.37 3.06
C ILE A 316 20.62 -46.22 4.41
N PRO A 317 20.43 -47.26 5.19
CA PRO A 317 19.67 -47.23 6.43
C PRO A 317 20.19 -46.19 7.45
N ARG A 318 21.51 -45.99 7.53
CA ARG A 318 22.12 -45.04 8.45
C ARG A 318 21.83 -43.57 8.11
N ALA A 319 21.49 -43.27 6.86
CA ALA A 319 21.18 -41.88 6.41
C ALA A 319 19.72 -41.45 6.65
N GLY A 320 18.83 -42.41 6.98
CA GLY A 320 17.42 -42.14 7.19
C GLY A 320 17.15 -41.09 8.27
N ARG A 321 17.85 -41.18 9.41
CA ARG A 321 17.72 -40.16 10.48
C ARG A 321 18.17 -38.77 10.05
N LEU A 322 19.21 -38.67 9.23
CA LEU A 322 19.67 -37.38 8.70
C LEU A 322 18.63 -36.78 7.74
N LEU A 323 18.12 -37.61 6.81
CA LEU A 323 17.11 -37.16 5.87
C LEU A 323 15.83 -36.71 6.58
N HIS A 324 15.34 -37.49 7.53
CA HIS A 324 14.18 -37.15 8.32
C HIS A 324 14.36 -35.77 9.00
N ARG A 325 15.47 -35.53 9.68
CA ARG A 325 15.78 -34.24 10.28
C ARG A 325 15.75 -33.11 9.25
N LEU A 326 16.38 -33.28 8.08
CA LEU A 326 16.42 -32.25 7.05
C LEU A 326 15.04 -31.95 6.46
N VAL A 327 14.19 -32.97 6.32
CA VAL A 327 12.82 -32.79 5.87
C VAL A 327 11.98 -32.00 6.87
N PHE A 328 12.17 -32.25 8.18
CA PHE A 328 11.48 -31.49 9.23
C PHE A 328 12.10 -30.13 9.51
N GLN A 329 13.34 -29.89 9.14
CA GLN A 329 13.96 -28.56 9.13
C GLN A 329 13.59 -27.73 7.89
N PHE A 330 13.02 -28.35 6.85
CA PHE A 330 12.59 -27.61 5.67
C PHE A 330 11.37 -26.72 6.00
N PRO A 331 11.42 -25.40 5.71
CA PRO A 331 10.35 -24.48 6.08
C PRO A 331 9.01 -24.89 5.50
N HIS A 332 8.07 -25.20 6.37
CA HIS A 332 6.71 -25.56 6.08
C HIS A 332 5.75 -24.82 7.00
N LEU A 333 4.64 -24.33 6.46
CA LEU A 333 3.65 -23.55 7.20
C LEU A 333 2.27 -24.14 6.91
N ASP A 334 1.45 -24.27 7.93
CA ASP A 334 0.05 -24.62 7.78
C ASP A 334 -0.81 -23.36 7.80
N LEU A 335 -1.82 -23.32 6.93
CA LEU A 335 -2.72 -22.19 6.78
C LEU A 335 -4.15 -22.56 7.11
N GLN A 336 -4.81 -21.76 7.93
CA GLN A 336 -6.24 -21.80 8.14
C GLN A 336 -6.81 -20.40 7.94
N ALA A 337 -7.96 -20.27 7.30
CA ALA A 337 -8.59 -19.00 7.07
C ALA A 337 -10.04 -18.99 7.54
N TYR A 338 -10.39 -17.97 8.30
CA TYR A 338 -11.76 -17.59 8.58
C TYR A 338 -12.06 -16.31 7.80
N PHE A 339 -13.22 -16.26 7.15
CA PHE A 339 -13.60 -15.11 6.33
C PHE A 339 -15.07 -14.77 6.49
N GLN A 340 -15.38 -13.48 6.47
CA GLN A 340 -16.74 -12.97 6.51
C GLN A 340 -16.90 -11.80 5.53
N PRO A 341 -18.01 -11.71 4.81
CA PRO A 341 -18.30 -10.58 3.96
C PRO A 341 -18.70 -9.38 4.83
N LEU A 342 -17.97 -8.27 4.70
CA LEU A 342 -18.36 -6.99 5.30
C LEU A 342 -19.42 -6.31 4.46
N THR A 343 -19.28 -6.38 3.14
CA THR A 343 -20.23 -5.91 2.14
C THR A 343 -20.31 -6.93 1.02
N ARG A 344 -21.15 -6.66 0.01
CA ARG A 344 -21.18 -7.51 -1.20
C ARG A 344 -19.89 -7.50 -2.01
N SER A 345 -19.10 -6.44 -1.87
CA SER A 345 -17.85 -6.23 -2.62
C SER A 345 -16.60 -6.32 -1.76
N LEU A 346 -16.72 -6.55 -0.45
CA LEU A 346 -15.58 -6.55 0.46
C LEU A 346 -15.64 -7.74 1.42
N LEU A 347 -14.61 -8.57 1.38
CA LEU A 347 -14.42 -9.74 2.24
C LEU A 347 -13.33 -9.45 3.26
N GLN A 348 -13.62 -9.65 4.53
CA GLN A 348 -12.59 -9.66 5.58
C GLN A 348 -12.07 -11.09 5.74
N VAL A 349 -10.77 -11.24 5.79
CA VAL A 349 -10.08 -12.52 5.96
C VAL A 349 -9.22 -12.46 7.21
N HIS A 350 -9.34 -13.47 8.06
CA HIS A 350 -8.45 -13.75 9.18
C HIS A 350 -7.67 -15.02 8.86
N LEU A 351 -6.40 -14.86 8.55
CA LEU A 351 -5.50 -15.94 8.20
C LEU A 351 -4.67 -16.33 9.41
N THR A 352 -4.78 -17.58 9.79
CA THR A 352 -3.94 -18.21 10.82
C THR A 352 -2.80 -18.94 10.14
N ILE A 353 -1.57 -18.66 10.54
CA ILE A 353 -0.34 -19.24 10.02
C ILE A 353 0.35 -19.98 11.16
N THR A 354 0.48 -21.30 11.03
CA THR A 354 1.13 -22.15 12.03
C THR A 354 2.43 -22.71 11.45
N PRO A 355 3.60 -22.35 11.99
CA PRO A 355 4.86 -22.96 11.58
C PRO A 355 4.90 -24.46 11.93
N ASP A 356 5.24 -25.27 10.92
CA ASP A 356 5.37 -26.72 11.08
C ASP A 356 6.74 -27.20 10.58
N PHE A 357 7.81 -26.70 11.20
CA PHE A 357 9.19 -27.13 10.94
C PHE A 357 10.11 -26.84 12.14
N GLU A 358 11.20 -27.61 12.22
CA GLU A 358 12.21 -27.40 13.25
C GLU A 358 13.18 -26.26 12.89
N TRP A 359 13.22 -25.21 13.71
CA TRP A 359 14.10 -24.08 13.49
C TRP A 359 15.55 -24.42 13.87
N ASP A 360 16.49 -24.17 12.95
CA ASP A 360 17.94 -24.24 13.19
C ASP A 360 18.57 -22.90 12.77
N ASP A 361 19.23 -22.24 13.72
CA ASP A 361 19.81 -20.91 13.50
C ASP A 361 20.87 -20.86 12.39
N ARG A 362 21.58 -21.98 12.19
CA ARG A 362 22.64 -22.07 11.17
C ARG A 362 22.05 -22.16 9.76
N ILE A 363 20.82 -22.64 9.64
CA ILE A 363 20.11 -22.86 8.39
C ILE A 363 19.18 -21.69 8.08
N HIS A 364 18.37 -21.28 9.09
CA HIS A 364 17.28 -20.31 8.91
C HIS A 364 17.69 -18.88 9.27
N GLY A 365 18.75 -18.72 10.09
CA GLY A 365 19.16 -17.40 10.59
C GLY A 365 18.18 -16.83 11.61
N GLY A 366 18.07 -15.51 11.70
CA GLY A 366 17.22 -14.83 12.67
C GLY A 366 15.75 -14.65 12.25
N ALA A 367 15.47 -14.76 10.94
CA ALA A 367 14.15 -14.57 10.37
C ALA A 367 13.98 -15.27 9.02
N GLN A 368 12.73 -15.68 8.72
CA GLN A 368 12.32 -16.19 7.40
C GLN A 368 11.19 -15.34 6.85
N SER A 369 11.35 -14.87 5.62
CA SER A 369 10.35 -14.03 4.94
C SER A 369 9.54 -14.85 3.96
N PHE A 370 8.23 -14.54 3.91
CA PHE A 370 7.27 -15.16 3.01
C PHE A 370 6.43 -14.08 2.33
N TRP A 371 6.13 -14.27 1.06
CA TRP A 371 5.16 -13.47 0.32
C TRP A 371 3.76 -14.04 0.53
N LEU A 372 2.87 -13.23 1.07
CA LEU A 372 1.44 -13.53 1.17
C LEU A 372 0.75 -12.95 -0.05
N LEU A 373 0.14 -13.81 -0.86
CA LEU A 373 -0.60 -13.42 -2.06
C LEU A 373 -2.02 -13.95 -1.97
N VAL A 374 -3.01 -13.13 -2.29
CA VAL A 374 -4.38 -13.57 -2.55
C VAL A 374 -4.62 -13.49 -4.04
N GLU A 375 -4.98 -14.60 -4.62
CA GLU A 375 -5.12 -14.78 -6.07
C GLU A 375 -6.57 -15.01 -6.44
N ASP A 376 -6.94 -14.57 -7.64
CA ASP A 376 -8.24 -14.82 -8.24
C ASP A 376 -8.46 -16.32 -8.53
N VAL A 377 -9.64 -16.64 -9.07
CA VAL A 377 -10.06 -18.02 -9.39
C VAL A 377 -9.11 -18.71 -10.36
N ASP A 378 -8.55 -17.99 -11.32
CA ASP A 378 -7.65 -18.52 -12.34
C ASP A 378 -6.18 -18.51 -11.89
N GLY A 379 -5.87 -17.84 -10.78
CA GLY A 379 -4.49 -17.67 -10.27
C GLY A 379 -3.64 -16.75 -11.16
N GLU A 380 -4.27 -15.83 -11.86
CA GLU A 380 -3.60 -14.89 -12.77
C GLU A 380 -3.42 -13.50 -12.18
N VAL A 381 -4.37 -13.06 -11.35
CA VAL A 381 -4.39 -11.72 -10.77
C VAL A 381 -4.15 -11.78 -9.26
N ILE A 382 -3.28 -10.91 -8.75
CA ILE A 382 -3.10 -10.69 -7.30
C ILE A 382 -4.15 -9.67 -6.84
N LEU A 383 -5.03 -10.09 -5.92
CA LEU A 383 -6.06 -9.24 -5.32
C LEU A 383 -5.55 -8.53 -4.06
N PHE A 384 -4.63 -9.17 -3.36
CA PHE A 384 -3.97 -8.62 -2.17
C PHE A 384 -2.58 -9.24 -2.03
N TYR A 385 -1.62 -8.47 -1.53
CA TYR A 385 -0.29 -8.96 -1.20
C TYR A 385 0.25 -8.30 0.07
N ASP A 386 1.06 -9.06 0.80
CA ASP A 386 1.79 -8.60 1.98
C ASP A 386 3.04 -9.47 2.17
N GLN A 387 3.92 -9.06 3.09
CA GLN A 387 5.08 -9.83 3.50
C GLN A 387 4.93 -10.30 4.93
N PHE A 388 4.92 -11.61 5.12
CA PHE A 388 4.97 -12.24 6.44
C PHE A 388 6.41 -12.57 6.82
N VAL A 389 6.88 -12.05 7.96
CA VAL A 389 8.23 -12.31 8.48
C VAL A 389 8.13 -13.13 9.77
N LEU A 390 8.51 -14.40 9.69
CA LEU A 390 8.60 -15.29 10.83
C LEU A 390 9.94 -15.06 11.52
N LEU A 391 9.89 -14.53 12.73
CA LEU A 391 11.07 -14.34 13.59
C LEU A 391 11.36 -15.60 14.41
N ARG A 392 12.64 -15.92 14.63
CA ARG A 392 13.10 -17.06 15.44
C ARG A 392 12.35 -17.19 16.77
N ARG A 393 12.21 -16.10 17.50
CA ARG A 393 11.57 -16.10 18.84
C ARG A 393 10.10 -16.52 18.83
N TYR A 394 9.46 -16.49 17.68
CA TYR A 394 8.05 -16.85 17.49
C TYR A 394 7.88 -18.01 16.51
N ALA A 395 8.95 -18.79 16.27
CA ALA A 395 8.96 -19.88 15.30
C ALA A 395 8.02 -21.04 15.66
N THR A 396 7.57 -21.11 16.92
CA THR A 396 6.63 -22.14 17.41
C THR A 396 5.25 -21.59 17.67
N ASP A 397 5.05 -20.28 17.54
CA ASP A 397 3.79 -19.62 17.87
C ASP A 397 2.86 -19.59 16.65
N GLU A 398 1.57 -19.58 16.92
CA GLU A 398 0.54 -19.33 15.93
C GLU A 398 0.45 -17.83 15.64
N HIS A 399 0.36 -17.48 14.36
CA HIS A 399 0.30 -16.10 13.91
C HIS A 399 -1.03 -15.81 13.21
N THR A 400 -1.64 -14.66 13.50
CA THR A 400 -2.86 -14.23 12.84
C THR A 400 -2.62 -12.94 12.05
N VAL A 401 -2.99 -12.96 10.78
CA VAL A 401 -2.96 -11.80 9.89
C VAL A 401 -4.37 -11.50 9.42
N SER A 402 -4.81 -10.25 9.56
CA SER A 402 -6.15 -9.82 9.14
C SER A 402 -6.06 -8.80 8.03
N PHE A 403 -6.81 -9.01 6.95
CA PHE A 403 -6.83 -8.13 5.80
C PHE A 403 -8.18 -8.18 5.08
N THR A 404 -8.40 -7.26 4.17
CA THR A 404 -9.62 -7.21 3.34
C THR A 404 -9.28 -7.45 1.88
N VAL A 405 -10.21 -8.12 1.18
CA VAL A 405 -10.08 -8.45 -0.26
C VAL A 405 -11.36 -8.05 -0.97
N GLU A 406 -11.23 -7.49 -2.17
CA GLU A 406 -12.36 -7.17 -3.00
C GLU A 406 -13.04 -8.44 -3.56
N LEU A 407 -14.37 -8.45 -3.53
CA LEU A 407 -15.20 -9.46 -4.19
C LEU A 407 -15.75 -8.88 -5.49
N THR A 408 -15.60 -9.63 -6.58
CA THR A 408 -16.17 -9.26 -7.89
C THR A 408 -17.63 -9.68 -7.99
N ASP A 409 -18.41 -8.98 -8.80
CA ASP A 409 -19.76 -9.37 -9.16
C ASP A 409 -19.78 -9.77 -10.67
N PRO A 410 -20.12 -11.00 -11.04
CA PRO A 410 -20.65 -12.11 -10.22
C PRO A 410 -19.60 -12.70 -9.26
N LEU A 411 -20.08 -13.24 -8.12
CA LEU A 411 -19.22 -13.87 -7.12
C LEU A 411 -18.48 -15.07 -7.74
N PRO A 412 -17.14 -15.12 -7.69
CA PRO A 412 -16.37 -16.24 -8.19
C PRO A 412 -16.55 -17.48 -7.29
N PRO A 413 -16.25 -18.69 -7.78
CA PRO A 413 -16.41 -19.89 -6.99
C PRO A 413 -15.43 -19.97 -5.81
N ASN A 414 -14.23 -19.47 -5.98
CA ASN A 414 -13.17 -19.49 -4.96
C ASN A 414 -12.07 -18.46 -5.27
N TYR A 415 -11.31 -18.10 -4.24
CA TYR A 415 -9.99 -17.48 -4.33
C TYR A 415 -8.92 -18.40 -3.75
N TYR A 416 -7.65 -18.05 -3.92
CA TYR A 416 -6.54 -18.77 -3.33
C TYR A 416 -5.71 -17.82 -2.46
N ILE A 417 -5.38 -18.29 -1.26
CA ILE A 417 -4.34 -17.66 -0.43
C ILE A 417 -3.07 -18.48 -0.60
N SER A 418 -2.00 -17.82 -1.01
CA SER A 418 -0.71 -18.46 -1.23
C SER A 418 0.35 -17.80 -0.35
N LEU A 419 1.12 -18.62 0.34
CA LEU A 419 2.26 -18.19 1.11
C LEU A 419 3.52 -18.80 0.49
N LEU A 420 4.39 -17.94 -0.06
CA LEU A 420 5.58 -18.34 -0.82
C LEU A 420 6.83 -17.93 -0.07
N SER A 421 7.73 -18.86 0.23
CA SER A 421 9.02 -18.50 0.82
C SER A 421 9.84 -17.61 -0.11
N ASP A 422 10.39 -16.55 0.46
CA ASP A 422 11.28 -15.64 -0.27
C ASP A 422 12.65 -16.28 -0.59
N ARG A 423 13.09 -17.27 0.18
CA ARG A 423 14.44 -17.86 0.09
C ARG A 423 14.46 -19.32 -0.30
N TRP A 424 13.42 -20.10 -0.03
CA TRP A 424 13.40 -21.55 -0.21
C TRP A 424 12.57 -21.94 -1.42
N LEU A 425 13.17 -22.68 -2.36
CA LEU A 425 12.45 -23.32 -3.45
C LEU A 425 11.54 -24.41 -2.87
N HIS A 426 10.34 -24.56 -3.39
CA HIS A 426 9.30 -25.51 -2.97
C HIS A 426 8.71 -25.27 -1.57
N SER A 427 9.15 -24.25 -0.83
CA SER A 427 8.49 -23.86 0.40
C SER A 427 7.36 -22.88 0.05
N GLU A 428 6.22 -23.46 -0.27
CA GLU A 428 4.98 -22.77 -0.60
C GLU A 428 3.77 -23.54 -0.10
N VAL A 429 2.75 -22.82 0.31
CA VAL A 429 1.45 -23.36 0.71
C VAL A 429 0.36 -22.58 0.00
N ARG A 430 -0.64 -23.28 -0.52
CA ARG A 430 -1.78 -22.69 -1.21
C ARG A 430 -3.08 -23.18 -0.62
N LEU A 431 -3.87 -22.27 -0.06
CA LEU A 431 -5.16 -22.55 0.57
C LEU A 431 -6.29 -22.03 -0.33
N PRO A 432 -7.18 -22.90 -0.82
CA PRO A 432 -8.38 -22.47 -1.53
C PRO A 432 -9.44 -21.96 -0.55
N ILE A 433 -10.00 -20.76 -0.83
CA ILE A 433 -11.15 -20.19 -0.11
C ILE A 433 -12.38 -20.39 -1.00
N SER A 434 -13.29 -21.28 -0.60
CA SER A 434 -14.52 -21.55 -1.35
C SER A 434 -15.66 -20.64 -0.91
N PHE A 435 -16.34 -20.03 -1.88
CA PHE A 435 -17.51 -19.17 -1.65
C PHE A 435 -18.85 -19.87 -1.82
N LYS A 436 -18.84 -21.21 -2.00
CA LYS A 436 -20.06 -22.00 -2.22
C LYS A 436 -21.14 -21.80 -1.17
N HIS A 437 -20.75 -21.55 0.07
CA HIS A 437 -21.68 -21.34 1.20
C HIS A 437 -21.60 -19.93 1.77
N LEU A 438 -20.99 -18.98 1.04
CA LEU A 438 -20.88 -17.60 1.47
C LEU A 438 -22.23 -16.90 1.29
N ILE A 439 -22.80 -16.42 2.39
CA ILE A 439 -24.01 -15.61 2.37
C ILE A 439 -23.58 -14.15 2.32
N LEU A 440 -23.86 -13.48 1.21
CA LEU A 440 -23.56 -12.07 1.06
C LEU A 440 -24.60 -11.22 1.77
N PRO A 441 -24.20 -10.09 2.40
CA PRO A 441 -25.14 -9.13 2.94
C PRO A 441 -26.10 -8.58 1.87
N ASP A 442 -27.26 -8.13 2.31
CA ASP A 442 -28.20 -7.47 1.41
C ASP A 442 -27.59 -6.22 0.76
N LYS A 443 -28.08 -5.90 -0.43
CA LYS A 443 -27.64 -4.70 -1.12
C LYS A 443 -28.20 -3.48 -0.43
N PHE A 444 -27.34 -2.57 0.01
CA PHE A 444 -27.80 -1.31 0.60
C PHE A 444 -28.56 -0.44 -0.40
N ALA A 445 -29.53 0.31 0.11
CA ALA A 445 -30.23 1.30 -0.69
C ALA A 445 -29.25 2.39 -1.19
N PRO A 446 -29.42 2.89 -2.41
CA PRO A 446 -28.59 3.98 -2.91
C PRO A 446 -28.78 5.24 -2.05
N PRO A 447 -27.77 6.12 -1.97
CA PRO A 447 -27.90 7.40 -1.29
C PRO A 447 -29.06 8.23 -1.85
N THR A 448 -29.66 9.06 -1.01
CA THR A 448 -30.67 10.03 -1.45
C THR A 448 -30.06 10.98 -2.49
N PRO A 449 -30.62 11.10 -3.69
CA PRO A 449 -30.10 12.01 -4.69
C PRO A 449 -30.22 13.45 -4.22
N LEU A 450 -29.16 14.24 -4.38
CA LEU A 450 -29.23 15.68 -4.13
C LEU A 450 -29.95 16.37 -5.29
N LEU A 451 -31.11 16.89 -5.00
CA LEU A 451 -31.94 17.60 -5.98
C LEU A 451 -31.35 19.00 -6.24
N ASP A 452 -31.47 19.48 -7.47
CA ASP A 452 -31.09 20.84 -7.83
C ASP A 452 -32.19 21.84 -7.50
N LEU A 453 -32.52 21.96 -6.21
CA LEU A 453 -33.52 22.88 -5.70
C LEU A 453 -32.95 24.30 -5.57
N GLN A 454 -33.80 25.28 -5.79
CA GLN A 454 -33.46 26.67 -5.49
C GLN A 454 -33.29 26.83 -3.97
N PRO A 455 -32.18 27.44 -3.49
CA PRO A 455 -31.92 27.63 -2.07
C PRO A 455 -33.05 28.43 -1.42
N GLN A 456 -33.69 27.84 -0.41
CA GLN A 456 -34.79 28.51 0.31
C GLN A 456 -34.29 29.68 1.15
N PRO A 457 -34.96 30.83 1.14
CA PRO A 457 -34.63 31.98 1.98
C PRO A 457 -35.01 31.69 3.44
N LEU A 458 -34.22 32.17 4.39
CA LEU A 458 -34.52 32.03 5.82
C LEU A 458 -35.75 32.78 6.28
N SER A 459 -36.22 33.75 5.51
CA SER A 459 -37.51 34.47 5.78
C SER A 459 -38.72 33.55 5.93
N VAL A 460 -38.67 32.31 5.44
CA VAL A 460 -39.68 31.26 5.63
C VAL A 460 -39.89 30.90 7.10
N LEU A 461 -38.84 31.06 7.96
CA LEU A 461 -38.94 30.83 9.40
C LEU A 461 -39.59 32.00 10.16
N GLY A 462 -39.87 33.11 9.47
CA GLY A 462 -40.29 34.39 10.05
C GLY A 462 -39.11 35.38 10.21
N ALA A 463 -39.45 36.68 10.20
CA ALA A 463 -38.42 37.72 10.21
C ALA A 463 -37.53 37.69 11.48
N GLU A 464 -38.14 37.41 12.64
CA GLU A 464 -37.45 37.33 13.93
C GLU A 464 -36.46 36.12 13.94
N ALA A 465 -36.90 34.94 13.53
CA ALA A 465 -36.08 33.75 13.47
C ALA A 465 -34.94 33.90 12.43
N ALA A 466 -35.25 34.50 11.27
CA ALA A 466 -34.26 34.72 10.23
C ALA A 466 -33.13 35.65 10.67
N SER A 467 -33.39 36.64 11.49
CA SER A 467 -32.41 37.61 11.99
C SER A 467 -31.34 37.00 12.92
N LEU A 468 -31.59 35.79 13.45
CA LEU A 468 -30.66 35.09 14.37
C LEU A 468 -29.51 34.36 13.65
N TYR A 469 -29.56 34.31 12.32
CA TYR A 469 -28.57 33.60 11.50
C TYR A 469 -27.72 34.57 10.67
N ALA A 470 -26.44 34.22 10.47
CA ALA A 470 -25.51 35.02 9.69
C ALA A 470 -25.59 34.77 8.17
N PHE A 471 -26.54 33.96 7.71
CA PHE A 471 -26.74 33.64 6.30
C PHE A 471 -28.22 33.82 5.92
N ASP A 472 -28.47 34.17 4.67
CA ASP A 472 -29.83 34.53 4.19
C ASP A 472 -30.55 33.37 3.52
N ARG A 473 -29.82 32.34 3.07
CA ARG A 473 -30.38 31.21 2.30
C ARG A 473 -29.79 29.88 2.80
N MET A 474 -30.65 28.86 2.78
CA MET A 474 -30.28 27.49 3.07
C MET A 474 -29.46 26.89 1.93
N ASN A 475 -28.53 25.98 2.23
CA ASN A 475 -27.87 25.19 1.20
C ASN A 475 -28.81 24.11 0.62
N LYS A 476 -28.40 23.41 -0.44
CA LYS A 476 -29.25 22.42 -1.13
C LYS A 476 -29.73 21.29 -0.22
N ILE A 477 -28.86 20.77 0.67
CA ILE A 477 -29.21 19.71 1.63
C ILE A 477 -30.23 20.22 2.64
N GLN A 478 -30.00 21.40 3.22
CA GLN A 478 -30.93 22.04 4.16
C GLN A 478 -32.29 22.35 3.51
N THR A 479 -32.26 22.84 2.26
CA THR A 479 -33.48 23.10 1.47
C THR A 479 -34.28 21.83 1.22
N GLN A 480 -33.58 20.73 0.86
CA GLN A 480 -34.26 19.45 0.61
C GLN A 480 -34.79 18.81 1.90
N ALA A 481 -34.13 18.99 3.02
CA ALA A 481 -34.54 18.49 4.32
C ALA A 481 -35.60 19.38 5.01
N PHE A 482 -35.79 20.60 4.55
CA PHE A 482 -36.63 21.61 5.19
C PHE A 482 -38.07 21.13 5.42
N HIS A 483 -38.70 20.57 4.40
CA HIS A 483 -40.09 20.07 4.52
C HIS A 483 -40.20 19.02 5.64
N ALA A 484 -39.34 18.01 5.64
CA ALA A 484 -39.37 16.95 6.63
C ALA A 484 -39.07 17.45 8.06
N LEU A 485 -38.18 18.43 8.21
CA LEU A 485 -37.74 18.92 9.52
C LEU A 485 -38.63 20.02 10.10
N TYR A 486 -39.17 20.93 9.26
CA TYR A 486 -39.87 22.10 9.70
C TYR A 486 -41.39 22.07 9.45
N GLU A 487 -41.84 21.46 8.34
CA GLU A 487 -43.24 21.48 7.97
C GLU A 487 -44.01 20.24 8.46
N THR A 488 -43.33 19.16 8.82
CA THR A 488 -43.92 17.94 9.35
C THR A 488 -43.50 17.62 10.79
N ASP A 489 -44.24 16.76 11.49
CA ASP A 489 -43.89 16.25 12.82
C ASP A 489 -43.29 14.83 12.72
N GLU A 490 -42.92 14.40 11.54
CA GLU A 490 -42.32 13.09 11.30
C GLU A 490 -40.92 12.98 11.91
N SER A 491 -40.58 11.77 12.35
CA SER A 491 -39.23 11.45 12.79
C SER A 491 -38.34 11.28 11.57
N VAL A 492 -37.14 11.87 11.60
CA VAL A 492 -36.26 11.96 10.43
C VAL A 492 -34.85 11.47 10.78
N LEU A 493 -34.28 10.63 9.92
CA LEU A 493 -32.86 10.37 9.90
C LEU A 493 -32.19 11.18 8.77
N LEU A 494 -31.29 12.08 9.12
CA LEU A 494 -30.51 12.89 8.19
C LEU A 494 -29.05 12.47 8.19
N GLY A 495 -28.62 11.73 7.18
CA GLY A 495 -27.24 11.43 6.87
C GLY A 495 -26.67 12.46 5.89
N ALA A 496 -25.70 13.25 6.33
CA ALA A 496 -25.11 14.28 5.50
C ALA A 496 -23.59 14.45 5.80
N PRO A 497 -22.77 14.81 4.80
CA PRO A 497 -21.34 15.00 5.00
C PRO A 497 -21.03 16.09 6.04
N VAL A 498 -19.81 16.07 6.55
CA VAL A 498 -19.31 17.12 7.47
C VAL A 498 -19.34 18.46 6.74
N GLY A 499 -19.75 19.54 7.42
CA GLY A 499 -19.88 20.86 6.82
C GLY A 499 -21.20 21.09 6.06
N ALA A 500 -22.12 20.11 6.01
CA ALA A 500 -23.44 20.26 5.38
C ALA A 500 -24.43 21.11 6.21
N GLY A 501 -24.09 21.50 7.43
CA GLY A 501 -24.96 22.29 8.29
C GLY A 501 -26.01 21.49 9.05
N LYS A 502 -25.70 20.24 9.45
CA LYS A 502 -26.59 19.36 10.24
C LYS A 502 -27.14 20.00 11.51
N THR A 503 -26.31 20.83 12.18
CA THR A 503 -26.76 21.59 13.37
C THR A 503 -27.94 22.49 13.09
N PHE A 504 -27.93 23.21 11.95
CA PHE A 504 -29.08 24.02 11.54
C PHE A 504 -30.31 23.15 11.25
N CYS A 505 -30.13 21.98 10.71
CA CYS A 505 -31.22 21.02 10.51
C CYS A 505 -31.86 20.59 11.85
N ALA A 506 -31.06 20.40 12.90
CA ALA A 506 -31.57 20.20 14.26
C ALA A 506 -32.36 21.40 14.78
N GLU A 507 -31.90 22.61 14.51
CA GLU A 507 -32.55 23.84 14.88
C GLU A 507 -33.89 24.04 14.17
N LEU A 508 -34.04 23.59 12.91
CA LEU A 508 -35.33 23.55 12.22
C LEU A 508 -36.39 22.72 12.97
N ALA A 509 -35.96 21.56 13.49
CA ALA A 509 -36.85 20.72 14.30
C ALA A 509 -37.23 21.37 15.66
N LEU A 510 -36.28 22.11 16.26
CA LEU A 510 -36.58 22.92 17.46
C LEU A 510 -37.58 24.05 17.16
N TRP A 511 -37.39 24.78 16.07
CA TRP A 511 -38.35 25.82 15.62
C TRP A 511 -39.73 25.22 15.37
N ARG A 512 -39.83 24.07 14.74
CA ARG A 512 -41.10 23.36 14.55
C ARG A 512 -41.75 23.05 15.89
N LEU A 513 -41.02 22.47 16.85
CA LEU A 513 -41.52 22.12 18.17
C LEU A 513 -42.14 23.37 18.88
N TRP A 514 -41.42 24.50 18.85
CA TRP A 514 -41.88 25.70 19.51
C TRP A 514 -43.08 26.37 18.84
N ASN A 515 -43.17 26.27 17.51
CA ASN A 515 -44.26 26.85 16.75
C ASN A 515 -45.56 26.00 16.80
N THR A 516 -45.48 24.71 17.13
CA THR A 516 -46.65 23.80 17.10
C THR A 516 -47.22 23.43 18.46
N GLY A 517 -46.80 24.05 19.53
CA GLY A 517 -47.36 23.79 20.85
C GLY A 517 -46.37 23.71 21.98
N GLY A 518 -45.13 23.79 21.66
CA GLY A 518 -44.03 23.70 22.64
C GLY A 518 -43.77 22.29 23.14
N GLY A 519 -42.89 22.18 24.09
CA GLY A 519 -42.47 20.93 24.69
C GLY A 519 -40.95 20.93 24.96
N ARG A 520 -40.51 19.93 25.67
CA ARG A 520 -39.08 19.79 25.98
C ARG A 520 -38.36 19.02 24.88
N ALA A 521 -37.20 19.53 24.47
CA ALA A 521 -36.28 18.84 23.60
C ALA A 521 -35.05 18.31 24.37
N VAL A 522 -34.55 17.19 23.97
CA VAL A 522 -33.29 16.60 24.47
C VAL A 522 -32.37 16.38 23.28
N CYS A 523 -31.20 17.00 23.35
CA CYS A 523 -30.12 16.81 22.39
C CYS A 523 -29.01 15.96 23.00
N ILE A 524 -28.76 14.80 22.41
CA ILE A 524 -27.70 13.88 22.84
C ILE A 524 -26.50 14.06 21.92
N LEU A 525 -25.37 14.40 22.53
CA LEU A 525 -24.09 14.60 21.88
C LEU A 525 -23.09 13.51 22.35
N PRO A 526 -22.31 12.91 21.48
CA PRO A 526 -21.48 11.76 21.83
C PRO A 526 -20.38 12.09 22.85
N TYR A 527 -19.87 13.30 22.88
CA TYR A 527 -18.73 13.68 23.72
C TYR A 527 -19.03 14.89 24.61
N ALA A 528 -18.53 14.83 25.84
CA ALA A 528 -18.68 15.92 26.83
C ALA A 528 -18.12 17.27 26.35
N SER A 529 -17.04 17.24 25.54
CA SER A 529 -16.43 18.43 24.95
C SER A 529 -17.35 19.19 23.98
N MET A 530 -18.38 18.53 23.42
CA MET A 530 -19.34 19.13 22.49
C MET A 530 -20.52 19.80 23.20
N VAL A 531 -20.79 19.42 24.45
CA VAL A 531 -22.00 19.86 25.20
C VAL A 531 -21.95 21.35 25.50
N GLN A 532 -20.91 21.84 26.14
CA GLN A 532 -20.80 23.25 26.52
C GLN A 532 -20.81 24.22 25.34
N PRO A 533 -20.03 23.98 24.26
CA PRO A 533 -20.08 24.82 23.07
C PRO A 533 -21.49 24.88 22.45
N ARG A 534 -22.22 23.75 22.43
CA ARG A 534 -23.58 23.69 21.92
C ARG A 534 -24.55 24.50 22.77
N VAL A 535 -24.47 24.37 24.09
CA VAL A 535 -25.29 25.12 25.02
C VAL A 535 -25.07 26.63 24.87
N LEU A 536 -23.79 27.06 24.84
CA LEU A 536 -23.44 28.48 24.66
C LEU A 536 -23.97 29.02 23.31
N ALA A 537 -23.79 28.28 22.23
CA ALA A 537 -24.28 28.65 20.91
C ALA A 537 -25.80 28.78 20.88
N TRP A 538 -26.54 27.84 21.50
CA TRP A 538 -28.00 27.88 21.53
C TRP A 538 -28.56 28.90 22.52
N LYS A 539 -27.92 29.16 23.66
CA LYS A 539 -28.31 30.28 24.54
C LYS A 539 -28.17 31.65 23.86
N ALA A 540 -27.11 31.82 23.10
CA ALA A 540 -26.91 33.04 22.32
C ALA A 540 -27.93 33.17 21.18
N ARG A 541 -28.31 32.08 20.54
CA ARG A 541 -29.23 32.05 19.39
C ARG A 541 -30.69 32.08 19.81
N PHE A 542 -31.07 31.46 20.93
CA PHE A 542 -32.42 31.34 21.41
C PHE A 542 -32.57 31.93 22.81
N PRO A 543 -32.39 33.26 23.01
CA PRO A 543 -32.35 33.87 24.33
C PRO A 543 -33.68 33.73 25.11
N THR A 544 -34.77 33.48 24.42
CA THR A 544 -36.13 33.28 25.02
C THR A 544 -36.36 31.85 25.50
N LYS A 545 -35.44 30.93 25.22
CA LYS A 545 -35.56 29.50 25.52
C LYS A 545 -34.45 29.05 26.47
N GLU A 546 -34.83 28.42 27.57
CA GLU A 546 -33.86 27.96 28.54
C GLU A 546 -33.15 26.69 28.04
N THR A 547 -31.88 26.81 27.68
CA THR A 547 -31.00 25.70 27.25
C THR A 547 -30.03 25.34 28.37
N VAL A 548 -30.01 24.08 28.78
CA VAL A 548 -29.19 23.62 29.90
C VAL A 548 -28.28 22.45 29.51
N ALA A 549 -27.06 22.41 30.09
CA ALA A 549 -26.23 21.21 30.11
C ALA A 549 -26.51 20.41 31.37
N LEU A 550 -26.51 19.09 31.27
CA LEU A 550 -26.58 18.25 32.48
C LEU A 550 -25.24 18.30 33.24
N ALA A 551 -25.33 18.37 34.55
CA ALA A 551 -24.21 18.31 35.48
C ALA A 551 -23.87 16.84 35.87
N SER A 552 -22.84 16.64 36.67
CA SER A 552 -22.48 15.34 37.23
C SER A 552 -23.46 14.87 38.31
N GLU A 553 -24.14 15.80 39.01
CA GLU A 553 -25.04 15.50 40.11
C GLU A 553 -26.49 15.32 39.68
N THR A 554 -27.10 14.19 40.05
CA THR A 554 -28.51 13.89 39.68
C THR A 554 -29.54 14.84 40.30
N SER A 555 -29.28 15.33 41.54
CA SER A 555 -30.17 16.29 42.21
C SER A 555 -30.26 17.65 41.48
N THR A 556 -29.11 18.14 41.06
CA THR A 556 -28.99 19.35 40.23
C THR A 556 -29.66 19.18 38.87
N ASN A 557 -29.47 18.03 38.24
CA ASN A 557 -30.08 17.71 36.94
C ASN A 557 -31.61 17.66 36.98
N LEU A 558 -32.22 17.21 38.07
CA LEU A 558 -33.68 17.18 38.22
C LEU A 558 -34.27 18.59 38.28
N ARG A 559 -33.60 19.54 38.96
CA ARG A 559 -34.03 20.96 38.99
C ARG A 559 -33.86 21.61 37.61
N LEU A 560 -32.75 21.34 36.93
CA LEU A 560 -32.50 21.84 35.58
C LEU A 560 -33.56 21.33 34.60
N LEU A 561 -33.95 20.08 34.71
CA LEU A 561 -35.01 19.48 33.88
C LEU A 561 -36.37 20.13 34.09
N GLU A 562 -36.68 20.71 35.24
CA GLU A 562 -37.98 21.36 35.49
C GLU A 562 -38.11 22.67 34.70
N GLN A 563 -37.05 23.39 34.49
CA GLN A 563 -37.03 24.72 33.90
C GLN A 563 -36.60 24.72 32.41
N ALA A 564 -35.95 23.64 31.94
CA ALA A 564 -35.35 23.60 30.63
C ALA A 564 -36.36 23.38 29.49
N ASP A 565 -36.26 24.20 28.45
CA ASP A 565 -36.88 23.96 27.15
C ASP A 565 -36.04 22.99 26.32
N VAL A 566 -34.70 23.12 26.41
CA VAL A 566 -33.74 22.26 25.68
C VAL A 566 -32.67 21.75 26.67
N VAL A 567 -32.50 20.45 26.69
CA VAL A 567 -31.45 19.77 27.48
C VAL A 567 -30.41 19.23 26.53
N VAL A 568 -29.16 19.57 26.77
CA VAL A 568 -28.00 19.02 26.04
C VAL A 568 -27.21 18.12 26.97
N ALA A 569 -26.97 16.88 26.54
CA ALA A 569 -26.37 15.87 27.41
C ALA A 569 -25.51 14.88 26.62
N THR A 570 -24.60 14.19 27.30
CA THR A 570 -23.97 12.97 26.74
C THR A 570 -24.89 11.76 26.92
N PRO A 571 -24.67 10.66 26.19
CA PRO A 571 -25.43 9.42 26.37
C PRO A 571 -25.41 8.94 27.83
N GLU A 572 -24.26 8.98 28.50
CA GLU A 572 -24.09 8.54 29.88
C GLU A 572 -24.89 9.39 30.87
N GLN A 573 -24.85 10.71 30.70
CA GLN A 573 -25.61 11.63 31.56
C GLN A 573 -27.11 11.40 31.42
N TRP A 574 -27.59 11.26 30.20
CA TRP A 574 -29.00 11.00 29.96
C TRP A 574 -29.43 9.58 30.34
N ASP A 575 -28.55 8.59 30.19
CA ASP A 575 -28.80 7.21 30.65
C ASP A 575 -29.15 7.16 32.14
N VAL A 576 -28.34 7.79 32.99
CA VAL A 576 -28.54 7.85 34.45
C VAL A 576 -29.89 8.46 34.80
N LEU A 577 -30.28 9.54 34.12
CA LEU A 577 -31.57 10.18 34.36
C LEU A 577 -32.76 9.34 33.85
N SER A 578 -32.66 8.79 32.68
CA SER A 578 -33.77 8.08 32.03
C SER A 578 -33.99 6.68 32.58
N ARG A 579 -33.09 6.06 33.33
CA ARG A 579 -33.29 4.75 34.00
C ARG A 579 -34.49 4.73 34.94
N ARG A 580 -34.80 5.86 35.62
CA ARG A 580 -35.96 5.98 36.56
C ARG A 580 -37.11 6.71 35.90
N TRP A 581 -37.36 6.58 34.61
CA TRP A 581 -38.37 7.28 33.86
C TRP A 581 -39.78 7.14 34.45
N ARG A 582 -40.15 5.98 35.04
CA ARG A 582 -41.45 5.75 35.66
C ARG A 582 -41.80 6.73 36.78
N GLN A 583 -40.76 7.19 37.51
CA GLN A 583 -40.89 8.14 38.61
C GLN A 583 -40.61 9.59 38.21
N ARG A 584 -40.22 9.82 36.95
CA ARG A 584 -39.73 11.12 36.46
C ARG A 584 -40.60 11.64 35.33
N ARG A 585 -41.64 12.42 35.71
CA ARG A 585 -42.56 13.05 34.73
C ARG A 585 -41.80 13.89 33.70
N ASN A 586 -40.69 14.57 34.11
CA ASN A 586 -39.87 15.39 33.23
C ASN A 586 -39.15 14.58 32.13
N VAL A 587 -38.86 13.31 32.36
CA VAL A 587 -38.34 12.40 31.33
C VAL A 587 -39.45 11.91 30.42
N GLN A 588 -40.62 11.62 30.97
CA GLN A 588 -41.81 11.19 30.19
C GLN A 588 -42.37 12.30 29.29
N SER A 589 -42.11 13.57 29.63
CA SER A 589 -42.68 14.75 28.91
C SER A 589 -41.77 15.26 27.79
N VAL A 590 -40.68 14.54 27.42
CA VAL A 590 -39.84 14.92 26.30
C VAL A 590 -40.61 14.72 24.99
N ALA A 591 -40.76 15.79 24.20
CA ALA A 591 -41.46 15.79 22.95
C ALA A 591 -40.57 15.57 21.73
N LEU A 592 -39.27 15.97 21.85
CA LEU A 592 -38.32 15.87 20.76
C LEU A 592 -36.98 15.35 21.29
N TYR A 593 -36.45 14.29 20.65
CA TYR A 593 -35.10 13.85 20.81
C TYR A 593 -34.30 14.18 19.55
N ILE A 594 -33.09 14.76 19.73
CA ILE A 594 -32.10 15.00 18.70
C ILE A 594 -30.89 14.18 19.05
N PHE A 595 -30.53 13.23 18.19
CA PHE A 595 -29.35 12.40 18.32
C PHE A 595 -28.32 12.87 17.29
N ASP A 596 -27.23 13.49 17.74
CA ASP A 596 -26.19 13.99 16.86
C ASP A 596 -25.07 12.93 16.70
N ASP A 597 -24.47 12.83 15.53
CA ASP A 597 -23.40 11.88 15.17
C ASP A 597 -23.76 10.40 15.45
N LEU A 598 -24.97 9.97 15.06
CA LEU A 598 -25.45 8.59 15.25
C LEU A 598 -24.57 7.50 14.60
N HIS A 599 -23.66 7.84 13.68
CA HIS A 599 -22.70 6.89 13.14
C HIS A 599 -21.78 6.31 14.21
N LEU A 600 -21.65 6.97 15.36
CA LEU A 600 -20.88 6.46 16.51
C LEU A 600 -21.60 5.32 17.27
N LEU A 601 -22.75 4.83 16.82
CA LEU A 601 -23.31 3.55 17.29
C LEU A 601 -22.32 2.38 17.10
N SER A 602 -21.42 2.46 16.12
CA SER A 602 -20.37 1.48 15.89
C SER A 602 -19.14 1.63 16.79
N ASP A 603 -19.06 2.72 17.56
CA ASP A 603 -17.93 2.95 18.48
C ASP A 603 -18.04 2.02 19.71
N ALA A 604 -16.91 1.39 20.09
CA ALA A 604 -16.86 0.41 21.17
C ALA A 604 -17.19 0.98 22.56
N TYR A 605 -16.96 2.27 22.78
CA TYR A 605 -17.14 2.93 24.08
C TYR A 605 -18.46 3.70 24.17
N VAL A 606 -18.75 4.53 23.19
CA VAL A 606 -19.93 5.40 23.17
C VAL A 606 -21.17 4.66 22.64
N GLY A 607 -20.99 3.80 21.65
CA GLY A 607 -22.05 3.13 20.92
C GLY A 607 -23.07 2.39 21.79
N PRO A 608 -22.64 1.50 22.72
CA PRO A 608 -23.58 0.74 23.55
C PRO A 608 -24.48 1.62 24.41
N THR A 609 -23.95 2.70 24.99
CA THR A 609 -24.76 3.63 25.82
C THR A 609 -25.68 4.46 24.94
N TYR A 610 -25.22 4.86 23.77
CA TYR A 610 -26.01 5.60 22.79
C TYR A 610 -27.23 4.81 22.34
N GLU A 611 -27.02 3.53 22.01
CA GLU A 611 -28.08 2.59 21.60
C GLU A 611 -29.12 2.40 22.73
N VAL A 612 -28.67 2.18 23.98
CA VAL A 612 -29.56 2.03 25.14
C VAL A 612 -30.41 3.27 25.36
N VAL A 613 -29.83 4.47 25.22
CA VAL A 613 -30.58 5.74 25.38
C VAL A 613 -31.63 5.88 24.31
N GLY A 614 -31.33 5.65 23.04
CA GLY A 614 -32.29 5.70 21.93
C GLY A 614 -33.43 4.67 22.08
N SER A 615 -33.07 3.42 22.38
CA SER A 615 -34.02 2.35 22.58
C SER A 615 -34.96 2.63 23.77
N ARG A 616 -34.42 3.19 24.87
CA ARG A 616 -35.22 3.56 26.03
C ARG A 616 -36.14 4.72 25.73
N ALA A 617 -35.73 5.74 24.98
CA ALA A 617 -36.57 6.86 24.58
C ALA A 617 -37.80 6.37 23.80
N ARG A 618 -37.59 5.46 22.85
CA ARG A 618 -38.69 4.82 22.10
C ARG A 618 -39.61 3.99 23.00
N PHE A 619 -39.02 3.18 23.88
CA PHE A 619 -39.78 2.36 24.80
C PHE A 619 -40.66 3.21 25.75
N VAL A 620 -40.12 4.32 26.28
CA VAL A 620 -40.88 5.24 27.14
C VAL A 620 -42.03 5.89 26.38
N ALA A 621 -41.81 6.34 25.17
CA ALA A 621 -42.85 6.92 24.32
C ALA A 621 -43.98 5.92 24.06
N ALA A 622 -43.67 4.67 23.73
CA ALA A 622 -44.62 3.60 23.52
C ALA A 622 -45.44 3.26 24.79
N GLN A 623 -44.79 3.23 25.97
CA GLN A 623 -45.48 2.95 27.25
C GLN A 623 -46.34 4.09 27.78
N THR A 624 -45.98 5.31 27.41
CA THR A 624 -46.74 6.52 27.85
C THR A 624 -47.75 6.99 26.84
N GLU A 625 -47.80 6.35 25.67
CA GLU A 625 -48.67 6.72 24.54
C GLU A 625 -48.55 8.20 24.12
N ARG A 626 -47.38 8.78 24.32
CA ARG A 626 -47.11 10.18 23.98
C ARG A 626 -46.43 10.28 22.63
N PRO A 627 -46.86 11.18 21.76
CA PRO A 627 -46.21 11.47 20.52
C PRO A 627 -44.83 12.07 20.83
N THR A 628 -43.78 11.34 20.47
CA THR A 628 -42.38 11.78 20.63
C THR A 628 -41.70 11.72 19.28
N ARG A 629 -41.07 12.83 18.90
CA ARG A 629 -40.35 12.96 17.63
C ARG A 629 -38.86 12.66 17.81
N TYR A 630 -38.29 11.97 16.83
CA TYR A 630 -36.86 11.62 16.82
C TYR A 630 -36.17 12.20 15.59
N ILE A 631 -35.13 12.96 15.80
CA ILE A 631 -34.25 13.47 14.76
C ILE A 631 -32.86 12.85 14.94
N GLY A 632 -32.47 12.02 14.00
CA GLY A 632 -31.12 11.45 13.94
C GLY A 632 -30.27 12.22 12.95
N LEU A 633 -29.12 12.72 13.39
CA LEU A 633 -28.13 13.35 12.53
C LEU A 633 -26.92 12.45 12.46
N THR A 634 -26.41 12.19 11.25
CA THR A 634 -25.31 11.26 11.05
C THR A 634 -24.42 11.70 9.89
N ALA A 635 -23.23 11.15 9.81
CA ALA A 635 -22.45 11.11 8.58
C ALA A 635 -23.19 10.22 7.55
N PRO A 636 -22.84 10.27 6.25
CA PRO A 636 -23.38 9.34 5.27
C PRO A 636 -23.20 7.89 5.71
N LEU A 637 -24.28 7.10 5.68
CA LEU A 637 -24.30 5.69 6.09
C LEU A 637 -24.68 4.80 4.92
N ALA A 638 -24.04 3.64 4.81
CA ALA A 638 -24.44 2.62 3.85
C ALA A 638 -25.78 1.97 4.21
N ASN A 639 -25.99 1.69 5.50
CA ASN A 639 -27.20 1.06 6.05
C ASN A 639 -28.12 2.07 6.75
N ALA A 640 -28.32 3.25 6.18
CA ALA A 640 -29.15 4.30 6.74
C ALA A 640 -30.60 3.85 7.05
N THR A 641 -31.14 2.93 6.25
CA THR A 641 -32.48 2.36 6.45
C THR A 641 -32.59 1.57 7.76
N ASP A 642 -31.55 0.84 8.16
CA ASP A 642 -31.55 0.04 9.40
C ASP A 642 -31.55 0.97 10.62
N VAL A 643 -30.69 2.00 10.59
CA VAL A 643 -30.61 3.00 11.66
C VAL A 643 -31.91 3.80 11.74
N ALA A 644 -32.51 4.15 10.60
CA ALA A 644 -33.81 4.82 10.56
C ALA A 644 -34.92 3.94 11.17
N GLY A 645 -34.96 2.68 10.80
CA GLY A 645 -35.93 1.70 11.35
C GLY A 645 -35.76 1.53 12.86
N TRP A 646 -34.50 1.40 13.34
CA TRP A 646 -34.21 1.36 14.76
C TRP A 646 -34.62 2.63 15.48
N LEU A 647 -34.32 3.81 14.93
CA LEU A 647 -34.70 5.09 15.52
C LEU A 647 -36.23 5.34 15.47
N GLY A 648 -36.96 4.65 14.60
CA GLY A 648 -38.36 4.91 14.32
C GLY A 648 -38.59 6.14 13.43
N ALA A 649 -37.60 6.46 12.61
CA ALA A 649 -37.70 7.52 11.63
C ALA A 649 -38.57 7.06 10.45
N THR A 650 -39.56 7.87 10.11
CA THR A 650 -40.46 7.64 8.97
C THR A 650 -39.86 8.16 7.66
N GLN A 651 -38.96 9.16 7.76
CA GLN A 651 -38.24 9.70 6.63
C GLN A 651 -36.73 9.49 6.79
N THR A 652 -36.10 9.03 5.73
CA THR A 652 -34.65 8.82 5.66
C THR A 652 -34.07 9.65 4.52
N LEU A 653 -33.20 10.59 4.86
CA LEU A 653 -32.45 11.41 3.93
C LEU A 653 -30.96 11.11 4.17
N SER A 654 -30.34 10.23 3.37
CA SER A 654 -28.92 9.89 3.47
C SER A 654 -28.21 10.28 2.19
N PHE A 655 -27.49 11.39 2.20
CA PHE A 655 -26.80 11.93 1.05
C PHE A 655 -25.42 11.29 0.87
N ALA A 656 -24.94 11.23 -0.36
CA ALA A 656 -23.59 10.76 -0.65
C ALA A 656 -22.52 11.71 -0.07
N PRO A 657 -21.30 11.22 0.24
CA PRO A 657 -20.20 12.08 0.69
C PRO A 657 -19.86 13.23 -0.28
N SER A 658 -20.08 13.01 -1.57
CA SER A 658 -19.89 14.03 -2.64
C SER A 658 -20.91 15.17 -2.61
N ALA A 659 -22.01 15.05 -1.86
CA ALA A 659 -23.04 16.10 -1.71
C ALA A 659 -22.59 17.27 -0.82
N ARG A 660 -21.33 17.29 -0.37
CA ARG A 660 -20.79 18.35 0.48
C ARG A 660 -20.90 19.72 -0.20
N PRO A 661 -21.45 20.76 0.50
CA PRO A 661 -21.61 22.09 -0.08
C PRO A 661 -20.27 22.76 -0.48
N VAL A 662 -19.22 22.52 0.28
CA VAL A 662 -17.86 22.94 -0.05
C VAL A 662 -17.07 21.70 -0.45
N PRO A 663 -16.56 21.60 -1.69
CA PRO A 663 -15.77 20.47 -2.12
C PRO A 663 -14.54 20.24 -1.21
N MET A 664 -14.22 18.99 -0.98
CA MET A 664 -13.05 18.58 -0.19
C MET A 664 -12.24 17.55 -0.98
N GLU A 665 -10.97 17.83 -1.15
CA GLU A 665 -10.00 16.89 -1.69
C GLU A 665 -9.37 16.09 -0.54
N VAL A 666 -9.30 14.78 -0.69
CA VAL A 666 -8.78 13.88 0.33
C VAL A 666 -7.56 13.15 -0.22
N HIS A 667 -6.43 13.33 0.44
CA HIS A 667 -5.18 12.64 0.10
C HIS A 667 -4.92 11.56 1.16
N ILE A 668 -4.84 10.30 0.72
CA ILE A 668 -4.56 9.16 1.59
C ILE A 668 -3.17 8.62 1.24
N GLN A 669 -2.26 8.63 2.20
CA GLN A 669 -0.93 8.08 2.06
C GLN A 669 -0.75 6.89 3.01
N PRO A 670 -0.74 5.64 2.50
CA PRO A 670 -0.56 4.46 3.34
C PRO A 670 0.91 4.24 3.71
N PHE A 671 1.14 3.65 4.89
CA PHE A 671 2.46 3.24 5.37
C PHE A 671 2.38 1.80 5.85
N ASN A 672 3.17 0.91 5.26
CA ASN A 672 3.24 -0.50 5.67
C ASN A 672 4.47 -0.72 6.56
N VAL A 673 4.35 -0.33 7.84
CA VAL A 673 5.40 -0.53 8.86
C VAL A 673 4.78 -1.20 10.08
N PRO A 674 5.05 -2.50 10.34
CA PRO A 674 4.38 -3.26 11.41
C PRO A 674 4.70 -2.76 12.83
N HIS A 675 5.90 -2.23 13.06
CA HIS A 675 6.32 -1.75 14.37
C HIS A 675 5.85 -0.32 14.59
N PHE A 676 4.91 -0.13 15.53
CA PHE A 676 4.25 1.16 15.77
C PHE A 676 5.20 2.36 15.96
N PRO A 677 6.28 2.31 16.78
CA PRO A 677 7.21 3.43 16.88
C PRO A 677 7.90 3.79 15.55
N SER A 678 8.25 2.78 14.76
CA SER A 678 8.86 2.98 13.43
C SER A 678 7.85 3.55 12.44
N LEU A 679 6.58 3.14 12.51
CA LEU A 679 5.48 3.71 11.75
C LEU A 679 5.31 5.20 12.05
N MET A 680 5.30 5.59 13.32
CA MET A 680 5.19 6.99 13.73
C MET A 680 6.35 7.85 13.19
N ILE A 681 7.57 7.32 13.20
CA ILE A 681 8.74 7.99 12.62
C ILE A 681 8.59 8.13 11.11
N ALA A 682 8.15 7.07 10.42
CA ALA A 682 7.94 7.11 8.97
C ALA A 682 6.86 8.12 8.55
N MET A 683 5.81 8.28 9.35
CA MET A 683 4.71 9.22 9.12
C MET A 683 5.06 10.67 9.46
N ALA A 684 6.01 10.91 10.36
CA ALA A 684 6.32 12.27 10.88
C ALA A 684 6.73 13.25 9.79
N LYS A 685 7.65 12.86 8.90
CA LYS A 685 8.11 13.76 7.82
C LYS A 685 7.01 14.07 6.80
N PRO A 686 6.27 13.10 6.25
CA PRO A 686 5.12 13.39 5.37
C PRO A 686 4.05 14.26 6.02
N ALA A 687 3.73 14.02 7.30
CA ALA A 687 2.79 14.84 8.05
C ALA A 687 3.28 16.29 8.20
N TYR A 688 4.54 16.48 8.56
CA TYR A 688 5.14 17.81 8.63
C TYR A 688 5.08 18.53 7.28
N LEU A 689 5.39 17.83 6.20
CA LEU A 689 5.37 18.41 4.86
C LEU A 689 3.96 18.83 4.45
N ALA A 690 2.95 17.98 4.72
CA ALA A 690 1.56 18.32 4.46
C ALA A 690 1.11 19.59 5.26
N ILE A 691 1.50 19.70 6.53
CA ILE A 691 1.20 20.89 7.35
C ILE A 691 1.87 22.16 6.79
N MET A 692 3.08 22.04 6.24
CA MET A 692 3.80 23.20 5.69
C MET A 692 3.30 23.60 4.30
N GLU A 693 2.63 22.72 3.58
CA GLU A 693 2.07 22.96 2.26
C GLU A 693 0.70 23.67 2.33
N TYR A 694 -0.09 23.42 3.39
CA TYR A 694 -1.41 23.99 3.66
C TYR A 694 -1.43 24.88 4.91
#